data_884e2a82096994a2ae759d7e2fe30f10
#
_entry.id   884e2a82096994a2ae759d7e2fe30f10
#
_cell.length_a   1.000
_cell.length_b   1.000
_cell.length_c   1.000
_cell.angle_alpha   90.00
_cell.angle_beta   90.00
_cell.angle_gamma   90.00
#
_symmetry.space_group_name_H-M   'P 1'
#
loop_
_entity.id
_entity.type
_entity.pdbx_description
1 polymer ?
#
loop_
_entity_poly.entity_id
_entity_poly.type
_entity_poly.pdbx_seq_one_letter_code
_entity_poly.pdbx_strand_id
1 'polypeptide(L)'
;MKQLTLGMVAHVDAGKTTLSESLLYTTGTIKHQGRVDHKDTFLDYNTQERERGITIFSKVSSLDYKNNHFTFIDTPGHADFSGEMERALSVLDYAIVIINGLDGVQAHTKTIWNLLRHYHVPAFIFVNKMDLTHYTKEELLDSLSQLSPHIMDMSASEEDIAALDEEMIEEYLETESLKDTSIAKAISNRHLYPLYFGSALKNQGVEELLDALDRYTLEKEPQKELSAQVFKIARDERGERLVFIKVTGGRLHVRDTIHDEKIHQIRLYQGNHYTLIEEAVQNDIVALTGIKKLQAGDYIGSGHVIHSTLRPSMLYSIQSSKEADINHFFSSLKVLGEEEPLLHLKLFDDHAQVSLMGEVQIDILKQLMKDRFNEDITVDEGDVAYLETIKEPVEGVGHFEPLRHYSEVHLYLEPLPQGSGLIFDNQCQNNLEERYQNLIMTHLQEKEHLGVLTGSPITDMKITLLGGKAHLKHTEGGDFREATYRAIRQGLKMTESVILEPYYKYELVIPTETLSKVYYALEDYPTPTVVNENNDITTLHGEAPVLFLTHYQKELLTSTKGKGQLFFLDTFYAPVENQEEVITQCDYDSESDLDNPTGSVFCSHGAGYYVPYDEVREKMHLPLYSAMKQEHTYIHNPVHISDEELKRVYERTYGPLETKLASDYYKPKQDHVSSNTVQVLDEYLIVDGYNVIFAWDELKELAKENLGSARDKLIDILMSYKGYRGCHMILVFDAYKVPQNKGKSQMYHDMEIVYTKEGQTADAYIESITKQMAGQYRLVVATSDNLEQKIVLGHGATRISSRELLQDVISRSKIQKEEFERKNPQMHSYAFEDLKKS
;
A
#
# COMPACT_ATOMS: atom_id res chain seq x y z
N MET A 1 -24.37 -2.60 -27.46
CA MET A 1 -24.30 -1.45 -26.56
C MET A 1 -23.02 -1.60 -25.80
N LYS A 2 -22.04 -0.73 -26.02
CA LYS A 2 -20.78 -0.76 -25.29
C LYS A 2 -20.98 0.00 -23.97
N GLN A 3 -20.33 -0.49 -22.92
CA GLN A 3 -20.26 0.22 -21.65
C GLN A 3 -18.78 0.40 -21.26
N LEU A 4 -18.31 1.63 -21.20
CA LEU A 4 -16.89 1.96 -21.07
C LEU A 4 -16.66 3.06 -20.06
N THR A 5 -15.55 2.97 -19.36
CA THR A 5 -15.07 3.99 -18.41
C THR A 5 -13.98 4.84 -19.06
N LEU A 6 -14.21 6.12 -19.15
CA LEU A 6 -13.30 7.10 -19.77
C LEU A 6 -12.77 8.07 -18.70
N GLY A 7 -11.48 8.34 -18.69
CA GLY A 7 -10.87 9.32 -17.79
C GLY A 7 -10.57 10.62 -18.50
N MET A 8 -10.96 11.74 -17.88
CA MET A 8 -10.59 13.08 -18.35
C MET A 8 -9.32 13.51 -17.62
N VAL A 9 -8.20 13.56 -18.31
CA VAL A 9 -6.89 13.91 -17.74
C VAL A 9 -6.27 15.10 -18.46
N ALA A 10 -5.74 16.04 -17.71
CA ALA A 10 -5.19 17.28 -18.26
C ALA A 10 -4.28 17.96 -17.25
N HIS A 11 -3.37 18.78 -17.75
CA HIS A 11 -2.73 19.81 -16.94
C HIS A 11 -3.75 20.89 -16.52
N VAL A 12 -3.41 21.66 -15.48
CA VAL A 12 -4.23 22.79 -15.01
C VAL A 12 -4.51 23.75 -16.18
N ASP A 13 -5.70 24.32 -16.20
CA ASP A 13 -6.15 25.28 -17.21
C ASP A 13 -6.21 24.77 -18.66
N ALA A 14 -5.99 23.49 -18.93
CA ALA A 14 -6.20 22.93 -20.28
C ALA A 14 -7.67 22.92 -20.72
N GLY A 15 -8.61 23.14 -19.79
CA GLY A 15 -10.05 23.19 -20.06
C GLY A 15 -10.74 21.83 -19.91
N LYS A 16 -10.25 21.00 -18.99
CA LYS A 16 -10.79 19.68 -18.68
C LYS A 16 -12.28 19.74 -18.31
N THR A 17 -12.64 20.47 -17.26
CA THR A 17 -14.04 20.64 -16.83
C THR A 17 -14.91 21.24 -17.94
N THR A 18 -14.37 22.16 -18.73
CA THR A 18 -15.09 22.75 -19.88
C THR A 18 -15.39 21.71 -20.95
N LEU A 19 -14.46 20.79 -21.25
CA LEU A 19 -14.71 19.70 -22.20
C LEU A 19 -15.70 18.69 -21.64
N SER A 20 -15.60 18.34 -20.37
CA SER A 20 -16.56 17.45 -19.68
C SER A 20 -17.99 18.03 -19.76
N GLU A 21 -18.17 19.31 -19.44
CA GLU A 21 -19.46 20.02 -19.57
C GLU A 21 -19.98 20.04 -21.03
N SER A 22 -19.05 20.25 -21.97
CA SER A 22 -19.39 20.28 -23.42
C SER A 22 -19.86 18.91 -23.89
N LEU A 23 -19.23 17.82 -23.49
CA LEU A 23 -19.64 16.45 -23.81
C LEU A 23 -21.03 16.13 -23.24
N LEU A 24 -21.27 16.46 -21.97
CA LEU A 24 -22.56 16.29 -21.31
C LEU A 24 -23.68 17.15 -21.95
N TYR A 25 -23.35 18.33 -22.38
CA TYR A 25 -24.30 19.23 -23.08
C TYR A 25 -24.62 18.71 -24.48
N THR A 26 -23.62 18.36 -25.28
CA THR A 26 -23.78 17.84 -26.65
C THR A 26 -24.62 16.57 -26.71
N THR A 27 -24.49 15.71 -25.70
CA THR A 27 -25.31 14.48 -25.57
C THR A 27 -26.69 14.73 -24.97
N GLY A 28 -26.99 15.95 -24.53
CA GLY A 28 -28.28 16.33 -23.92
C GLY A 28 -28.44 15.81 -22.47
N THR A 29 -27.37 15.31 -21.83
CA THR A 29 -27.39 14.89 -20.42
C THR A 29 -27.65 16.09 -19.49
N ILE A 30 -27.07 17.25 -19.82
CA ILE A 30 -27.35 18.53 -19.16
C ILE A 30 -28.01 19.52 -20.13
N LYS A 31 -28.86 20.40 -19.58
CA LYS A 31 -29.63 21.38 -20.40
C LYS A 31 -28.85 22.62 -20.74
N HIS A 32 -27.88 23.00 -19.93
CA HIS A 32 -27.03 24.16 -20.08
C HIS A 32 -25.58 23.75 -19.83
N GLN A 33 -24.67 24.24 -20.68
CA GLN A 33 -23.26 24.08 -20.50
C GLN A 33 -22.78 25.03 -19.39
N GLY A 34 -22.35 24.50 -18.24
CA GLY A 34 -21.77 25.28 -17.16
C GLY A 34 -20.42 25.89 -17.54
N ARG A 35 -20.02 26.97 -16.88
CA ARG A 35 -18.75 27.65 -17.09
C ARG A 35 -17.98 27.76 -15.78
N VAL A 36 -16.71 27.41 -15.82
CA VAL A 36 -15.82 27.53 -14.66
C VAL A 36 -15.77 29.00 -14.17
N ASP A 37 -15.67 29.97 -15.11
CA ASP A 37 -15.63 31.40 -14.80
C ASP A 37 -16.89 31.90 -14.08
N HIS A 38 -18.04 31.28 -14.35
CA HIS A 38 -19.33 31.64 -13.74
C HIS A 38 -19.62 30.82 -12.48
N LYS A 39 -18.78 29.84 -12.15
CA LYS A 39 -18.94 28.94 -10.99
C LYS A 39 -20.25 28.12 -11.00
N ASP A 40 -20.80 27.86 -12.20
CA ASP A 40 -22.09 27.20 -12.41
C ASP A 40 -21.94 25.81 -13.09
N THR A 41 -20.74 25.23 -13.12
CA THR A 41 -20.48 23.90 -13.66
C THR A 41 -21.23 22.80 -12.90
N PHE A 42 -21.75 21.82 -13.64
CA PHE A 42 -22.44 20.67 -13.09
C PHE A 42 -21.51 19.76 -12.26
N LEU A 43 -20.25 19.62 -12.71
CA LEU A 43 -19.28 18.74 -12.07
C LEU A 43 -18.62 19.37 -10.84
N ASP A 44 -18.30 20.66 -10.83
CA ASP A 44 -17.64 21.31 -9.70
C ASP A 44 -18.67 21.78 -8.66
N TYR A 45 -19.22 20.86 -7.87
CA TYR A 45 -20.19 21.17 -6.82
C TYR A 45 -19.54 21.47 -5.45
N ASN A 46 -18.26 21.13 -5.25
CA ASN A 46 -17.55 21.45 -4.02
C ASN A 46 -17.20 22.95 -3.95
N THR A 47 -17.44 23.58 -2.80
CA THR A 47 -17.18 25.02 -2.58
C THR A 47 -15.73 25.39 -2.81
N GLN A 48 -14.79 24.56 -2.32
CA GLN A 48 -13.35 24.80 -2.46
C GLN A 48 -12.89 24.77 -3.92
N GLU A 49 -13.41 23.84 -4.72
CA GLU A 49 -13.13 23.74 -6.15
C GLU A 49 -13.67 24.95 -6.92
N ARG A 50 -14.91 25.38 -6.61
CA ARG A 50 -15.52 26.58 -7.22
C ARG A 50 -14.79 27.86 -6.87
N GLU A 51 -14.28 27.97 -5.64
CA GLU A 51 -13.56 29.19 -5.21
C GLU A 51 -12.20 29.30 -5.88
N ARG A 52 -11.49 28.15 -6.01
CA ARG A 52 -10.15 28.09 -6.57
C ARG A 52 -10.13 27.89 -8.09
N GLY A 53 -11.22 27.43 -8.68
CA GLY A 53 -11.34 27.13 -10.12
C GLY A 53 -10.55 25.88 -10.55
N ILE A 54 -10.22 24.96 -9.61
CA ILE A 54 -9.48 23.73 -9.86
C ILE A 54 -10.26 22.52 -9.36
N THR A 55 -10.20 21.41 -10.08
CA THR A 55 -10.73 20.10 -9.61
C THR A 55 -9.75 19.49 -8.63
N ILE A 56 -10.23 19.11 -7.44
CA ILE A 56 -9.44 18.50 -6.36
C ILE A 56 -9.75 17.01 -6.24
N PHE A 57 -11.03 16.63 -6.35
CA PHE A 57 -11.52 15.26 -6.18
C PHE A 57 -12.02 14.67 -7.49
N SER A 58 -11.76 13.41 -7.73
CA SER A 58 -12.31 12.69 -8.89
C SER A 58 -13.82 12.59 -8.79
N LYS A 59 -14.53 12.85 -9.88
CA LYS A 59 -15.99 12.81 -9.97
C LYS A 59 -16.44 11.88 -11.07
N VAL A 60 -17.54 11.19 -10.81
CA VAL A 60 -18.14 10.26 -11.76
C VAL A 60 -19.38 10.89 -12.38
N SER A 61 -19.46 10.84 -13.68
CA SER A 61 -20.67 11.18 -14.46
C SER A 61 -20.82 10.21 -15.62
N SER A 62 -22.01 10.08 -16.17
CA SER A 62 -22.26 9.23 -17.33
C SER A 62 -23.05 9.95 -18.40
N LEU A 63 -22.89 9.52 -19.61
CA LEU A 63 -23.68 9.97 -20.76
C LEU A 63 -23.94 8.81 -21.72
N ASP A 64 -25.05 8.92 -22.43
CA ASP A 64 -25.39 8.01 -23.52
C ASP A 64 -25.15 8.71 -24.86
N TYR A 65 -24.41 8.06 -25.74
CA TYR A 65 -24.21 8.55 -27.10
C TYR A 65 -24.47 7.45 -28.11
N LYS A 66 -25.41 7.70 -29.03
CA LYS A 66 -25.93 6.66 -29.96
C LYS A 66 -26.43 5.45 -29.17
N ASN A 67 -25.78 4.30 -29.32
CA ASN A 67 -26.13 3.06 -28.60
C ASN A 67 -25.12 2.65 -27.54
N ASN A 68 -24.24 3.57 -27.10
CA ASN A 68 -23.19 3.28 -26.14
C ASN A 68 -23.35 4.12 -24.88
N HIS A 69 -22.98 3.53 -23.74
CA HIS A 69 -22.96 4.16 -22.43
C HIS A 69 -21.51 4.45 -22.03
N PHE A 70 -21.19 5.71 -21.74
CA PHE A 70 -19.86 6.12 -21.30
C PHE A 70 -19.93 6.68 -19.89
N THR A 71 -19.16 6.10 -19.00
CA THR A 71 -18.94 6.63 -17.65
C THR A 71 -17.63 7.42 -17.65
N PHE A 72 -17.72 8.71 -17.31
CA PHE A 72 -16.56 9.61 -17.23
C PHE A 72 -16.10 9.77 -15.80
N ILE A 73 -14.78 9.65 -15.60
CA ILE A 73 -14.11 10.06 -14.36
C ILE A 73 -13.37 11.35 -14.66
N ASP A 74 -13.85 12.47 -14.09
CA ASP A 74 -13.18 13.76 -14.12
C ASP A 74 -12.12 13.77 -13.03
N THR A 75 -10.82 13.84 -13.41
CA THR A 75 -9.69 13.74 -12.48
C THR A 75 -9.12 15.11 -12.13
N PRO A 76 -8.41 15.28 -10.99
CA PRO A 76 -7.66 16.50 -10.72
C PRO A 76 -6.65 16.84 -11.81
N GLY A 77 -6.49 18.14 -12.11
CA GLY A 77 -5.49 18.60 -13.09
C GLY A 77 -4.22 19.16 -12.47
N HIS A 78 -4.19 19.38 -11.15
CA HIS A 78 -3.04 19.91 -10.44
C HIS A 78 -2.08 18.80 -10.01
N ALA A 79 -0.77 19.03 -10.13
CA ALA A 79 0.26 18.05 -9.80
C ALA A 79 0.18 17.55 -8.35
N ASP A 80 -0.18 18.42 -7.39
CA ASP A 80 -0.32 18.05 -5.98
C ASP A 80 -1.39 16.97 -5.75
N PHE A 81 -2.38 16.84 -6.65
CA PHE A 81 -3.45 15.84 -6.57
C PHE A 81 -3.24 14.64 -7.51
N SER A 82 -2.03 14.45 -8.00
CA SER A 82 -1.71 13.34 -8.91
C SER A 82 -2.00 11.97 -8.31
N GLY A 83 -1.96 11.80 -6.99
CA GLY A 83 -2.33 10.55 -6.32
C GLY A 83 -3.80 10.15 -6.53
N GLU A 84 -4.72 11.11 -6.42
CA GLU A 84 -6.15 10.88 -6.72
C GLU A 84 -6.34 10.55 -8.22
N MET A 85 -5.62 11.25 -9.10
CA MET A 85 -5.63 10.98 -10.54
C MET A 85 -5.09 9.56 -10.82
N GLU A 86 -3.94 9.18 -10.25
CA GLU A 86 -3.34 7.87 -10.47
C GLU A 86 -4.29 6.72 -10.09
N ARG A 87 -4.97 6.84 -8.94
CA ARG A 87 -6.00 5.86 -8.54
C ARG A 87 -7.15 5.77 -9.54
N ALA A 88 -7.58 6.91 -10.10
CA ALA A 88 -8.59 6.90 -11.15
C ALA A 88 -8.10 6.23 -12.43
N LEU A 89 -6.83 6.45 -12.84
CA LEU A 89 -6.25 5.82 -14.04
C LEU A 89 -6.31 4.29 -13.99
N SER A 90 -6.17 3.69 -12.81
CA SER A 90 -6.17 2.24 -12.63
C SER A 90 -7.48 1.56 -13.05
N VAL A 91 -8.59 2.30 -13.12
CA VAL A 91 -9.91 1.77 -13.47
C VAL A 91 -10.43 2.24 -14.83
N LEU A 92 -9.62 2.94 -15.61
CA LEU A 92 -10.02 3.41 -16.94
C LEU A 92 -9.95 2.30 -17.99
N ASP A 93 -10.84 2.36 -18.97
CA ASP A 93 -10.71 1.61 -20.23
C ASP A 93 -9.96 2.46 -21.26
N TYR A 94 -10.22 3.76 -21.30
CA TYR A 94 -9.52 4.75 -22.13
C TYR A 94 -9.38 6.07 -21.41
N ALA A 95 -8.38 6.85 -21.78
CA ALA A 95 -8.20 8.22 -21.29
C ALA A 95 -8.44 9.23 -22.42
N ILE A 96 -8.93 10.42 -22.06
CA ILE A 96 -8.96 11.59 -22.94
C ILE A 96 -7.95 12.57 -22.36
N VAL A 97 -6.81 12.70 -23.04
CA VAL A 97 -5.74 13.63 -22.68
C VAL A 97 -6.01 14.98 -23.32
N ILE A 98 -6.25 15.99 -22.49
CA ILE A 98 -6.58 17.34 -22.96
C ILE A 98 -5.33 18.19 -22.90
N ILE A 99 -4.95 18.76 -24.04
CA ILE A 99 -3.80 19.63 -24.21
C ILE A 99 -4.29 21.07 -24.44
N ASN A 100 -3.64 22.03 -23.78
CA ASN A 100 -3.89 23.44 -24.05
C ASN A 100 -3.19 23.85 -25.34
N GLY A 101 -3.94 24.25 -26.36
CA GLY A 101 -3.37 24.72 -27.64
C GLY A 101 -2.56 26.00 -27.56
N LEU A 102 -2.64 26.74 -26.44
CA LEU A 102 -1.81 27.93 -26.19
C LEU A 102 -0.41 27.59 -25.69
N ASP A 103 -0.30 26.52 -24.89
CA ASP A 103 0.93 26.19 -24.15
C ASP A 103 1.60 24.91 -24.68
N GLY A 104 0.86 24.09 -25.45
CA GLY A 104 1.36 22.79 -25.95
C GLY A 104 1.56 21.75 -24.83
N VAL A 105 2.61 20.93 -24.97
CA VAL A 105 2.96 19.89 -24.00
C VAL A 105 3.65 20.51 -22.80
N GLN A 106 3.02 20.40 -21.64
CA GLN A 106 3.53 20.91 -20.38
C GLN A 106 4.12 19.77 -19.51
N ALA A 107 4.84 20.15 -18.43
CA ALA A 107 5.50 19.20 -17.54
C ALA A 107 4.55 18.13 -16.99
N HIS A 108 3.43 18.55 -16.40
CA HIS A 108 2.46 17.59 -15.83
C HIS A 108 1.82 16.72 -16.90
N THR A 109 1.73 17.17 -18.15
CA THR A 109 1.31 16.32 -19.28
C THR A 109 2.25 15.13 -19.48
N LYS A 110 3.57 15.34 -19.31
CA LYS A 110 4.56 14.24 -19.40
C LYS A 110 4.38 13.24 -18.25
N THR A 111 4.11 13.73 -17.03
CA THR A 111 3.79 12.85 -15.89
C THR A 111 2.53 12.02 -16.14
N ILE A 112 1.45 12.66 -16.60
CA ILE A 112 0.21 11.98 -16.99
C ILE A 112 0.49 10.91 -18.05
N TRP A 113 1.28 11.25 -19.07
CA TRP A 113 1.62 10.32 -20.15
C TRP A 113 2.40 9.10 -19.68
N ASN A 114 3.35 9.30 -18.77
CA ASN A 114 4.12 8.21 -18.16
C ASN A 114 3.22 7.28 -17.32
N LEU A 115 2.30 7.84 -16.54
CA LEU A 115 1.31 7.06 -15.79
C LEU A 115 0.38 6.26 -16.72
N LEU A 116 -0.13 6.86 -17.80
CA LEU A 116 -0.94 6.14 -18.79
C LEU A 116 -0.18 4.98 -19.42
N ARG A 117 1.13 5.14 -19.70
CA ARG A 117 1.99 4.05 -20.18
C ARG A 117 2.19 2.97 -19.12
N HIS A 118 2.40 3.35 -17.88
CA HIS A 118 2.58 2.41 -16.76
C HIS A 118 1.33 1.55 -16.54
N TYR A 119 0.15 2.18 -16.51
CA TYR A 119 -1.13 1.48 -16.33
C TYR A 119 -1.68 0.87 -17.63
N HIS A 120 -0.96 0.99 -18.72
CA HIS A 120 -1.35 0.46 -20.03
C HIS A 120 -2.70 0.98 -20.54
N VAL A 121 -3.08 2.21 -20.21
CA VAL A 121 -4.33 2.83 -20.60
C VAL A 121 -4.19 3.43 -22.02
N PRO A 122 -5.01 3.00 -23.00
CA PRO A 122 -5.06 3.63 -24.31
C PRO A 122 -5.68 5.04 -24.19
N ALA A 123 -5.26 5.95 -25.05
CA ALA A 123 -5.65 7.36 -24.92
C ALA A 123 -6.07 8.00 -26.25
N PHE A 124 -7.07 8.89 -26.17
CA PHE A 124 -7.43 9.86 -27.19
C PHE A 124 -6.86 11.21 -26.78
N ILE A 125 -6.39 12.01 -27.70
CA ILE A 125 -5.82 13.33 -27.42
C ILE A 125 -6.74 14.41 -28.00
N PHE A 126 -7.07 15.41 -27.19
CA PHE A 126 -7.86 16.56 -27.62
C PHE A 126 -7.11 17.85 -27.35
N VAL A 127 -6.64 18.52 -28.42
CA VAL A 127 -6.02 19.85 -28.31
C VAL A 127 -7.12 20.89 -28.25
N ASN A 128 -7.31 21.46 -27.08
CA ASN A 128 -8.35 22.44 -26.75
C ASN A 128 -7.89 23.89 -26.94
N LYS A 129 -8.80 24.81 -26.93
CA LYS A 129 -8.57 26.28 -27.07
C LYS A 129 -7.94 26.67 -28.43
N MET A 130 -8.22 25.90 -29.47
CA MET A 130 -7.74 26.23 -30.84
C MET A 130 -8.24 27.57 -31.39
N ASP A 131 -9.28 28.12 -30.79
CA ASP A 131 -9.80 29.46 -31.12
C ASP A 131 -8.96 30.61 -30.52
N LEU A 132 -8.02 30.32 -29.65
CA LEU A 132 -7.15 31.31 -28.99
C LEU A 132 -5.67 31.13 -29.33
N THR A 133 -5.27 29.95 -29.86
CA THR A 133 -3.86 29.62 -30.11
C THR A 133 -3.28 30.43 -31.28
N HIS A 134 -1.96 30.67 -31.18
CA HIS A 134 -1.12 31.23 -32.23
C HIS A 134 -0.31 30.16 -32.97
N TYR A 135 -0.28 28.93 -32.44
CA TYR A 135 0.44 27.80 -33.03
C TYR A 135 -0.38 27.19 -34.18
N THR A 136 0.33 26.72 -35.20
CA THR A 136 -0.25 25.89 -36.26
C THR A 136 -0.50 24.47 -35.77
N LYS A 137 -1.32 23.69 -36.48
CA LYS A 137 -1.51 22.27 -36.15
C LYS A 137 -0.21 21.47 -36.24
N GLU A 138 0.63 21.79 -37.21
CA GLU A 138 1.92 21.15 -37.45
C GLU A 138 2.88 21.38 -36.30
N GLU A 139 2.99 22.61 -35.77
CA GLU A 139 3.83 22.93 -34.62
C GLU A 139 3.37 22.22 -33.34
N LEU A 140 2.05 22.13 -33.14
CA LEU A 140 1.47 21.39 -32.02
C LEU A 140 1.71 19.88 -32.16
N LEU A 141 1.60 19.33 -33.38
CA LEU A 141 1.89 17.90 -33.64
C LEU A 141 3.36 17.58 -33.38
N ASP A 142 4.28 18.46 -33.79
CA ASP A 142 5.71 18.31 -33.51
C ASP A 142 5.99 18.27 -31.99
N SER A 143 5.35 19.16 -31.24
CA SER A 143 5.45 19.15 -29.78
C SER A 143 4.90 17.86 -29.17
N LEU A 144 3.78 17.35 -29.66
CA LEU A 144 3.14 16.12 -29.18
C LEU A 144 3.95 14.87 -29.57
N SER A 145 4.67 14.87 -30.71
CA SER A 145 5.51 13.76 -31.13
C SER A 145 6.62 13.41 -30.11
N GLN A 146 7.00 14.37 -29.25
CA GLN A 146 7.92 14.16 -28.15
C GLN A 146 7.36 13.22 -27.06
N LEU A 147 6.02 13.12 -26.93
CA LEU A 147 5.38 12.17 -26.01
C LEU A 147 5.35 10.75 -26.61
N SER A 148 4.99 10.65 -27.90
CA SER A 148 4.98 9.39 -28.64
C SER A 148 4.97 9.63 -30.15
N PRO A 149 5.74 8.86 -30.93
CA PRO A 149 5.68 8.89 -32.40
C PRO A 149 4.37 8.32 -32.96
N HIS A 150 3.55 7.66 -32.15
CA HIS A 150 2.29 7.03 -32.53
C HIS A 150 1.08 7.98 -32.38
N ILE A 151 1.31 9.28 -32.11
CA ILE A 151 0.25 10.29 -32.07
C ILE A 151 -0.03 10.75 -33.50
N MET A 152 -1.28 10.64 -33.94
CA MET A 152 -1.68 10.93 -35.32
C MET A 152 -2.95 11.79 -35.36
N ASP A 153 -2.92 12.87 -36.14
CA ASP A 153 -4.12 13.64 -36.50
C ASP A 153 -5.06 12.75 -37.34
N MET A 154 -6.27 12.52 -36.85
CA MET A 154 -7.24 11.67 -37.56
C MET A 154 -7.84 12.31 -38.83
N SER A 155 -7.43 13.50 -39.17
CA SER A 155 -7.70 14.12 -40.49
C SER A 155 -6.62 13.78 -41.54
N ALA A 156 -5.55 13.06 -41.18
CA ALA A 156 -4.50 12.58 -42.08
C ALA A 156 -5.04 11.53 -43.08
N SER A 157 -4.22 11.19 -44.06
CA SER A 157 -4.59 10.13 -45.02
C SER A 157 -4.67 8.75 -44.37
N GLU A 158 -5.52 7.86 -44.86
CA GLU A 158 -5.58 6.47 -44.36
C GLU A 158 -4.25 5.73 -44.52
N GLU A 159 -3.45 6.10 -45.52
CA GLU A 159 -2.10 5.57 -45.73
C GLU A 159 -1.14 5.95 -44.58
N ASP A 160 -1.16 7.20 -44.16
CA ASP A 160 -0.34 7.67 -43.04
C ASP A 160 -0.76 7.02 -41.72
N ILE A 161 -2.07 6.84 -41.49
CA ILE A 161 -2.61 6.16 -40.33
C ILE A 161 -2.22 4.66 -40.37
N ALA A 162 -2.31 4.01 -41.53
CA ALA A 162 -1.95 2.61 -41.70
C ALA A 162 -0.47 2.33 -41.38
N ALA A 163 0.42 3.29 -41.69
CA ALA A 163 1.86 3.15 -41.48
C ALA A 163 2.28 2.99 -39.99
N LEU A 164 1.37 3.20 -39.05
CA LEU A 164 1.65 3.10 -37.62
C LEU A 164 1.51 1.67 -37.04
N ASP A 165 0.88 0.74 -37.78
CA ASP A 165 0.63 -0.61 -37.27
C ASP A 165 0.76 -1.65 -38.42
N GLU A 166 1.43 -2.78 -38.16
CA GLU A 166 1.69 -3.82 -39.18
C GLU A 166 0.38 -4.44 -39.73
N GLU A 167 -0.63 -4.67 -38.89
CA GLU A 167 -1.91 -5.23 -39.32
C GLU A 167 -2.69 -4.21 -40.17
N MET A 168 -2.62 -2.93 -39.86
CA MET A 168 -3.29 -1.87 -40.61
C MET A 168 -2.63 -1.64 -41.99
N ILE A 169 -1.30 -1.68 -42.06
CA ILE A 169 -0.60 -1.50 -43.37
C ILE A 169 -0.87 -2.66 -44.29
N GLU A 170 -0.93 -3.90 -43.79
CA GLU A 170 -1.31 -5.08 -44.61
C GLU A 170 -2.75 -4.94 -45.15
N GLU A 171 -3.69 -4.54 -44.28
CA GLU A 171 -5.09 -4.32 -44.65
C GLU A 171 -5.21 -3.21 -45.74
N TYR A 172 -4.52 -2.08 -45.54
CA TYR A 172 -4.54 -0.97 -46.49
C TYR A 172 -3.96 -1.35 -47.86
N LEU A 173 -2.86 -2.13 -47.88
CA LEU A 173 -2.25 -2.63 -49.13
C LEU A 173 -3.17 -3.60 -49.90
N GLU A 174 -4.03 -4.33 -49.17
CA GLU A 174 -4.97 -5.28 -49.81
C GLU A 174 -6.28 -4.61 -50.24
N THR A 175 -6.79 -3.64 -49.50
CA THR A 175 -8.16 -3.12 -49.68
C THR A 175 -8.24 -1.64 -50.05
N GLU A 176 -7.12 -0.92 -50.02
CA GLU A 176 -7.00 0.52 -50.21
C GLU A 176 -7.88 1.33 -49.20
N SER A 177 -8.24 0.70 -48.06
CA SER A 177 -9.05 1.32 -47.01
C SER A 177 -8.84 0.64 -45.65
N LEU A 178 -9.04 1.35 -44.55
CA LEU A 178 -8.97 0.84 -43.18
C LEU A 178 -10.37 0.60 -42.61
N LYS A 179 -10.52 -0.54 -41.91
CA LYS A 179 -11.74 -0.80 -41.13
C LYS A 179 -11.67 -0.14 -39.77
N ASP A 180 -12.82 0.36 -39.28
CA ASP A 180 -12.96 0.92 -37.93
C ASP A 180 -12.45 -0.09 -36.87
N THR A 181 -12.62 -1.38 -37.09
CA THR A 181 -12.16 -2.45 -36.15
C THR A 181 -10.64 -2.56 -36.06
N SER A 182 -9.92 -2.33 -37.15
CA SER A 182 -8.45 -2.39 -37.19
C SER A 182 -7.86 -1.15 -36.49
N ILE A 183 -8.43 0.03 -36.77
CA ILE A 183 -8.10 1.27 -36.07
C ILE A 183 -8.36 1.11 -34.55
N ALA A 184 -9.53 0.56 -34.17
CA ALA A 184 -9.88 0.36 -32.76
C ALA A 184 -8.93 -0.60 -32.05
N LYS A 185 -8.44 -1.67 -32.73
CA LYS A 185 -7.41 -2.57 -32.18
C LYS A 185 -6.07 -1.87 -32.02
N ALA A 186 -5.62 -1.10 -33.00
CA ALA A 186 -4.36 -0.36 -32.91
C ALA A 186 -4.38 0.64 -31.75
N ILE A 187 -5.51 1.33 -31.52
CA ILE A 187 -5.69 2.22 -30.36
C ILE A 187 -5.65 1.41 -29.05
N SER A 188 -6.40 0.32 -28.96
CA SER A 188 -6.44 -0.55 -27.79
C SER A 188 -5.06 -1.12 -27.43
N ASN A 189 -4.25 -1.44 -28.44
CA ASN A 189 -2.88 -1.93 -28.30
C ASN A 189 -1.85 -0.81 -28.09
N ARG A 190 -2.29 0.47 -28.15
CA ARG A 190 -1.45 1.68 -28.00
C ARG A 190 -0.40 1.83 -29.12
N HIS A 191 -0.70 1.30 -30.31
CA HIS A 191 0.06 1.52 -31.53
C HIS A 191 -0.41 2.78 -32.27
N LEU A 192 -1.58 3.33 -31.88
CA LEU A 192 -2.13 4.58 -32.40
C LEU A 192 -2.77 5.38 -31.27
N TYR A 193 -2.44 6.65 -31.16
CA TYR A 193 -3.10 7.62 -30.28
C TYR A 193 -3.79 8.68 -31.14
N PRO A 194 -5.12 8.62 -31.31
CA PRO A 194 -5.85 9.53 -32.16
C PRO A 194 -5.88 10.95 -31.59
N LEU A 195 -5.56 11.92 -32.41
CA LEU A 195 -5.48 13.33 -32.09
C LEU A 195 -6.62 14.10 -32.77
N TYR A 196 -7.29 14.94 -31.97
CA TYR A 196 -8.36 15.84 -32.41
C TYR A 196 -8.07 17.27 -31.95
N PHE A 197 -8.51 18.25 -32.73
CA PHE A 197 -8.35 19.66 -32.43
C PHE A 197 -9.72 20.33 -32.28
N GLY A 198 -9.85 21.23 -31.28
CA GLY A 198 -11.13 21.91 -31.08
C GLY A 198 -11.11 23.04 -30.06
N SER A 199 -12.31 23.51 -29.74
CA SER A 199 -12.58 24.45 -28.65
C SER A 199 -13.80 23.96 -27.88
N ALA A 200 -13.57 23.44 -26.68
CA ALA A 200 -14.63 22.95 -25.82
C ALA A 200 -15.64 24.04 -25.45
N LEU A 201 -15.16 25.28 -25.25
CA LEU A 201 -16.03 26.43 -24.93
C LEU A 201 -17.00 26.78 -26.08
N LYS A 202 -16.59 26.54 -27.33
CA LYS A 202 -17.40 26.81 -28.54
C LYS A 202 -18.04 25.54 -29.10
N ASN A 203 -17.95 24.41 -28.44
CA ASN A 203 -18.41 23.10 -28.89
C ASN A 203 -17.85 22.69 -30.28
N GLN A 204 -16.62 23.12 -30.62
CA GLN A 204 -15.97 22.76 -31.88
C GLN A 204 -15.06 21.55 -31.67
N GLY A 205 -15.13 20.53 -32.56
CA GLY A 205 -14.37 19.28 -32.46
C GLY A 205 -14.88 18.27 -31.43
N VAL A 206 -15.96 18.64 -30.69
CA VAL A 206 -16.49 17.81 -29.59
C VAL A 206 -17.33 16.65 -30.11
N GLU A 207 -18.12 16.87 -31.16
CA GLU A 207 -18.92 15.84 -31.81
C GLU A 207 -18.02 14.83 -32.54
N GLU A 208 -16.96 15.30 -33.18
CA GLU A 208 -15.94 14.48 -33.82
C GLU A 208 -15.23 13.56 -32.81
N LEU A 209 -14.91 14.07 -31.63
CA LEU A 209 -14.36 13.27 -30.53
C LEU A 209 -15.37 12.22 -30.03
N LEU A 210 -16.65 12.58 -29.87
CA LEU A 210 -17.73 11.65 -29.50
C LEU A 210 -17.90 10.53 -30.55
N ASP A 211 -17.88 10.90 -31.82
CA ASP A 211 -17.95 9.93 -32.93
C ASP A 211 -16.75 8.98 -32.94
N ALA A 212 -15.57 9.49 -32.64
CA ALA A 212 -14.37 8.68 -32.51
C ALA A 212 -14.45 7.68 -31.35
N LEU A 213 -14.92 8.16 -30.19
CA LEU A 213 -15.14 7.27 -29.02
C LEU A 213 -16.18 6.19 -29.32
N ASP A 214 -17.24 6.52 -30.04
CA ASP A 214 -18.26 5.56 -30.47
C ASP A 214 -17.68 4.49 -31.41
N ARG A 215 -16.88 4.92 -32.41
CA ARG A 215 -16.33 4.04 -33.45
C ARG A 215 -15.14 3.23 -32.99
N TYR A 216 -14.17 3.85 -32.35
CA TYR A 216 -12.81 3.31 -32.18
C TYR A 216 -12.50 2.78 -30.78
N THR A 217 -13.49 2.70 -29.90
CA THR A 217 -13.30 2.01 -28.62
C THR A 217 -13.77 0.56 -28.69
N LEU A 218 -13.12 -0.30 -27.92
CA LEU A 218 -13.47 -1.73 -27.77
C LEU A 218 -13.84 -2.01 -26.32
N GLU A 219 -14.92 -2.76 -26.14
CA GLU A 219 -15.31 -3.27 -24.82
C GLU A 219 -14.58 -4.59 -24.55
N LYS A 220 -14.14 -4.79 -23.30
CA LYS A 220 -13.53 -6.04 -22.87
C LYS A 220 -14.57 -7.17 -22.84
N GLU A 221 -14.14 -8.38 -23.16
CA GLU A 221 -15.04 -9.54 -23.12
C GLU A 221 -15.63 -9.77 -21.72
N PRO A 222 -16.92 -10.14 -21.63
CA PRO A 222 -17.57 -10.39 -20.36
C PRO A 222 -16.91 -11.53 -19.58
N GLN A 223 -16.53 -11.26 -18.34
CA GLN A 223 -16.01 -12.26 -17.41
C GLN A 223 -17.11 -12.78 -16.50
N LYS A 224 -17.10 -14.08 -16.18
CA LYS A 224 -18.12 -14.72 -15.35
C LYS A 224 -17.85 -14.63 -13.87
N GLU A 225 -16.59 -14.65 -13.49
CA GLU A 225 -16.20 -14.57 -12.08
C GLU A 225 -16.26 -13.13 -11.59
N LEU A 226 -16.72 -12.96 -10.36
CA LEU A 226 -16.76 -11.65 -9.74
C LEU A 226 -15.33 -11.11 -9.57
N SER A 227 -15.11 -9.94 -10.14
CA SER A 227 -13.91 -9.15 -9.88
C SER A 227 -14.27 -7.68 -9.89
N ALA A 228 -13.70 -6.91 -8.97
CA ALA A 228 -13.88 -5.47 -8.92
C ALA A 228 -12.66 -4.81 -8.27
N GLN A 229 -12.38 -3.58 -8.68
CA GLN A 229 -11.27 -2.79 -8.17
C GLN A 229 -11.77 -1.60 -7.39
N VAL A 230 -11.23 -1.40 -6.19
CA VAL A 230 -11.49 -0.22 -5.36
C VAL A 230 -10.52 0.89 -5.77
N PHE A 231 -11.04 2.03 -6.22
CA PHE A 231 -10.18 3.14 -6.63
C PHE A 231 -10.30 4.38 -5.74
N LYS A 232 -11.40 4.47 -4.95
CA LYS A 232 -11.63 5.64 -4.10
C LYS A 232 -12.42 5.29 -2.86
N ILE A 233 -12.05 5.88 -1.74
CA ILE A 233 -12.86 5.93 -0.52
C ILE A 233 -13.31 7.38 -0.32
N ALA A 234 -14.58 7.56 0.02
CA ALA A 234 -15.15 8.88 0.33
C ALA A 234 -16.20 8.75 1.45
N ARG A 235 -16.73 9.89 1.88
CA ARG A 235 -17.86 9.92 2.81
C ARG A 235 -18.94 10.85 2.28
N ASP A 236 -20.19 10.47 2.47
CA ASP A 236 -21.32 11.31 2.12
C ASP A 236 -21.54 12.43 3.16
N GLU A 237 -22.50 13.33 2.91
CA GLU A 237 -22.85 14.45 3.80
C GLU A 237 -23.25 14.02 5.22
N ARG A 238 -23.61 12.75 5.41
CA ARG A 238 -23.96 12.16 6.71
C ARG A 238 -22.79 11.45 7.39
N GLY A 239 -21.61 11.46 6.75
CA GLY A 239 -20.41 10.78 7.22
C GLY A 239 -20.40 9.27 6.93
N GLU A 240 -21.38 8.73 6.15
CA GLU A 240 -21.38 7.32 5.76
C GLU A 240 -20.22 7.03 4.80
N ARG A 241 -19.47 5.98 5.07
CA ARG A 241 -18.33 5.54 4.26
C ARG A 241 -18.78 4.95 2.94
N LEU A 242 -18.23 5.46 1.85
CA LEU A 242 -18.48 5.07 0.47
C LEU A 242 -17.23 4.41 -0.10
N VAL A 243 -17.36 3.20 -0.62
CA VAL A 243 -16.30 2.48 -1.31
C VAL A 243 -16.60 2.49 -2.80
N PHE A 244 -15.89 3.32 -3.57
CA PHE A 244 -16.06 3.38 -5.01
C PHE A 244 -15.28 2.27 -5.68
N ILE A 245 -15.99 1.47 -6.47
CA ILE A 245 -15.45 0.34 -7.20
C ILE A 245 -15.79 0.42 -8.68
N LYS A 246 -14.93 -0.16 -9.51
CA LYS A 246 -15.28 -0.59 -10.87
C LYS A 246 -15.44 -2.10 -10.88
N VAL A 247 -16.57 -2.60 -11.30
CA VAL A 247 -16.80 -4.03 -11.53
C VAL A 247 -16.08 -4.42 -12.82
N THR A 248 -15.04 -5.26 -12.73
CA THR A 248 -14.22 -5.70 -13.87
C THR A 248 -14.67 -7.06 -14.41
N GLY A 249 -15.49 -7.79 -13.67
CA GLY A 249 -16.07 -9.06 -14.10
C GLY A 249 -17.20 -9.52 -13.18
N GLY A 250 -18.07 -10.38 -13.68
CA GLY A 250 -19.18 -10.94 -12.92
C GLY A 250 -20.29 -9.94 -12.60
N ARG A 251 -20.92 -10.14 -11.45
CA ARG A 251 -22.04 -9.34 -10.94
C ARG A 251 -21.95 -9.23 -9.42
N LEU A 252 -22.44 -8.14 -8.89
CA LEU A 252 -22.48 -7.84 -7.46
C LEU A 252 -23.89 -7.41 -7.07
N HIS A 253 -24.44 -7.99 -5.99
CA HIS A 253 -25.79 -7.69 -5.52
C HIS A 253 -25.77 -7.03 -4.14
N VAL A 254 -26.84 -6.31 -3.85
CA VAL A 254 -27.11 -5.84 -2.49
C VAL A 254 -27.24 -7.06 -1.56
N ARG A 255 -26.60 -6.99 -0.38
CA ARG A 255 -26.45 -8.03 0.64
C ARG A 255 -25.43 -9.12 0.33
N ASP A 256 -24.70 -9.07 -0.80
CA ASP A 256 -23.53 -9.90 -0.99
C ASP A 256 -22.50 -9.63 0.12
N THR A 257 -21.69 -10.65 0.42
CA THR A 257 -20.70 -10.57 1.48
C THR A 257 -19.30 -10.46 0.87
N ILE A 258 -18.57 -9.42 1.26
CA ILE A 258 -17.18 -9.18 0.88
C ILE A 258 -16.36 -9.13 2.18
N HIS A 259 -15.33 -9.97 2.33
CA HIS A 259 -14.48 -10.04 3.54
C HIS A 259 -15.28 -10.09 4.86
N ASP A 260 -16.37 -10.90 4.90
CA ASP A 260 -17.30 -11.05 6.03
C ASP A 260 -18.17 -9.82 6.32
N GLU A 261 -18.13 -8.79 5.49
CA GLU A 261 -18.98 -7.59 5.59
C GLU A 261 -20.08 -7.61 4.52
N LYS A 262 -21.28 -7.15 4.85
CA LYS A 262 -22.42 -7.12 3.93
C LYS A 262 -22.57 -5.78 3.24
N ILE A 263 -22.82 -5.80 1.94
CA ILE A 263 -23.20 -4.62 1.19
C ILE A 263 -24.60 -4.18 1.64
N HIS A 264 -24.71 -2.95 2.12
CA HIS A 264 -26.01 -2.37 2.50
C HIS A 264 -26.72 -1.77 1.30
N GLN A 265 -26.01 -0.98 0.50
CA GLN A 265 -26.54 -0.29 -0.69
C GLN A 265 -25.47 -0.30 -1.78
N ILE A 266 -25.96 -0.31 -3.02
CA ILE A 266 -25.15 -0.03 -4.22
C ILE A 266 -25.70 1.28 -4.81
N ARG A 267 -24.84 2.31 -4.89
CA ARG A 267 -25.17 3.65 -5.36
C ARG A 267 -24.51 3.92 -6.70
N LEU A 268 -25.28 4.24 -7.71
CA LEU A 268 -24.80 4.71 -9.02
C LEU A 268 -24.83 6.24 -9.02
N TYR A 269 -23.66 6.87 -9.10
CA TYR A 269 -23.50 8.32 -9.03
C TYR A 269 -23.58 8.99 -10.40
N GLN A 270 -24.24 10.16 -10.44
CA GLN A 270 -24.29 11.10 -11.55
C GLN A 270 -24.00 12.50 -11.01
N GLY A 271 -22.74 12.92 -11.03
CA GLY A 271 -22.29 14.12 -10.32
C GLY A 271 -22.55 14.00 -8.81
N ASN A 272 -23.34 14.93 -8.25
CA ASN A 272 -23.71 14.91 -6.81
C ASN A 272 -24.95 14.06 -6.48
N HIS A 273 -25.65 13.56 -7.47
CA HIS A 273 -26.85 12.74 -7.28
C HIS A 273 -26.53 11.24 -7.44
N TYR A 274 -27.27 10.41 -6.76
CA TYR A 274 -27.14 8.96 -6.94
C TYR A 274 -28.50 8.28 -7.03
N THR A 275 -28.52 7.15 -7.70
CA THR A 275 -29.65 6.21 -7.73
C THR A 275 -29.24 4.91 -7.05
N LEU A 276 -30.20 4.29 -6.33
CA LEU A 276 -29.99 2.98 -5.73
C LEU A 276 -30.27 1.90 -6.79
N ILE A 277 -29.35 0.95 -6.90
CA ILE A 277 -29.51 -0.22 -7.77
C ILE A 277 -29.35 -1.50 -6.94
N GLU A 278 -30.01 -2.57 -7.37
CA GLU A 278 -29.97 -3.88 -6.68
C GLU A 278 -28.78 -4.74 -7.14
N GLU A 279 -28.31 -4.51 -8.37
CA GLU A 279 -27.25 -5.27 -9.02
C GLU A 279 -26.30 -4.31 -9.75
N ALA A 280 -24.98 -4.53 -9.61
CA ALA A 280 -23.95 -3.92 -10.44
C ALA A 280 -23.32 -4.99 -11.35
N VAL A 281 -23.10 -4.64 -12.61
CA VAL A 281 -22.56 -5.54 -13.64
C VAL A 281 -21.17 -5.07 -14.10
N GLN A 282 -20.49 -5.90 -14.87
CA GLN A 282 -19.18 -5.54 -15.46
C GLN A 282 -19.23 -4.18 -16.16
N ASN A 283 -18.21 -3.38 -15.94
CA ASN A 283 -18.00 -2.00 -16.37
C ASN A 283 -18.80 -0.93 -15.59
N ASP A 284 -19.67 -1.33 -14.64
CA ASP A 284 -20.28 -0.35 -13.74
C ASP A 284 -19.27 0.26 -12.77
N ILE A 285 -19.38 1.57 -12.56
CA ILE A 285 -18.72 2.29 -11.47
C ILE A 285 -19.78 2.63 -10.43
N VAL A 286 -19.65 2.04 -9.25
CA VAL A 286 -20.62 2.19 -8.16
C VAL A 286 -19.94 2.47 -6.84
N ALA A 287 -20.70 3.06 -5.90
CA ALA A 287 -20.26 3.20 -4.51
C ALA A 287 -21.02 2.21 -3.62
N LEU A 288 -20.29 1.45 -2.84
CA LEU A 288 -20.82 0.49 -1.87
C LEU A 288 -20.89 1.13 -0.49
N THR A 289 -21.94 0.83 0.26
CA THR A 289 -22.04 1.14 1.69
C THR A 289 -22.07 -0.12 2.54
N GLY A 290 -21.67 -0.01 3.82
CA GLY A 290 -21.60 -1.14 4.75
C GLY A 290 -20.24 -1.85 4.80
N ILE A 291 -19.30 -1.51 3.93
CA ILE A 291 -17.97 -2.11 3.85
C ILE A 291 -16.95 -1.20 4.53
N LYS A 292 -16.17 -1.71 5.50
CA LYS A 292 -15.18 -0.96 6.28
C LYS A 292 -13.74 -1.39 6.03
N LYS A 293 -13.52 -2.67 5.67
CA LYS A 293 -12.17 -3.26 5.57
C LYS A 293 -11.44 -2.91 4.27
N LEU A 294 -12.18 -2.68 3.18
CA LEU A 294 -11.58 -2.37 1.89
C LEU A 294 -10.93 -0.98 1.89
N GLN A 295 -9.77 -0.89 1.26
CA GLN A 295 -9.01 0.35 1.05
C GLN A 295 -8.92 0.69 -0.45
N ALA A 296 -8.53 1.93 -0.77
CA ALA A 296 -8.26 2.28 -2.16
C ALA A 296 -7.03 1.51 -2.69
N GLY A 297 -7.17 0.88 -3.85
CA GLY A 297 -6.18 -0.03 -4.43
C GLY A 297 -6.48 -1.52 -4.22
N ASP A 298 -7.42 -1.87 -3.31
CA ASP A 298 -7.81 -3.26 -3.08
C ASP A 298 -8.58 -3.85 -4.26
N TYR A 299 -8.54 -5.18 -4.35
CA TYR A 299 -9.28 -5.97 -5.32
C TYR A 299 -10.30 -6.87 -4.64
N ILE A 300 -11.47 -7.04 -5.27
CA ILE A 300 -12.50 -8.01 -4.88
C ILE A 300 -12.46 -9.14 -5.90
N GLY A 301 -12.29 -10.38 -5.45
CA GLY A 301 -12.20 -11.55 -6.35
C GLY A 301 -10.79 -11.76 -6.91
N SER A 302 -10.71 -12.14 -8.19
CA SER A 302 -9.43 -12.39 -8.88
C SER A 302 -8.83 -11.08 -9.40
N GLY A 303 -7.66 -10.71 -8.91
CA GLY A 303 -6.92 -9.52 -9.33
C GLY A 303 -5.66 -9.29 -8.49
N HIS A 304 -4.91 -8.26 -8.80
CA HIS A 304 -3.71 -7.87 -8.08
C HIS A 304 -3.91 -6.49 -7.46
N VAL A 305 -3.44 -6.31 -6.23
CA VAL A 305 -3.39 -4.99 -5.59
C VAL A 305 -2.49 -4.08 -6.43
N ILE A 306 -2.97 -2.90 -6.76
CA ILE A 306 -2.21 -1.90 -7.49
C ILE A 306 -1.67 -0.90 -6.48
N HIS A 307 -0.35 -0.86 -6.36
CA HIS A 307 0.34 0.13 -5.53
C HIS A 307 0.58 1.40 -6.35
N SER A 308 0.43 2.56 -5.72
CA SER A 308 0.76 3.84 -6.32
C SER A 308 2.25 3.91 -6.67
N THR A 309 2.56 4.45 -7.84
CA THR A 309 3.94 4.74 -8.27
C THR A 309 4.40 6.11 -7.78
N LEU A 310 3.45 7.00 -7.50
CA LEU A 310 3.72 8.32 -6.98
C LEU A 310 4.04 8.26 -5.48
N ARG A 311 5.05 9.02 -5.07
CA ARG A 311 5.43 9.17 -3.67
C ARG A 311 5.44 10.66 -3.29
N PRO A 312 4.80 11.02 -2.16
CA PRO A 312 4.95 12.35 -1.61
C PRO A 312 6.40 12.63 -1.23
N SER A 313 6.87 13.83 -1.55
CA SER A 313 8.27 14.25 -1.35
C SER A 313 8.51 15.06 -0.07
N MET A 314 7.44 15.53 0.57
CA MET A 314 7.52 16.39 1.77
C MET A 314 6.76 15.77 2.93
N LEU A 315 7.32 15.87 4.13
CA LEU A 315 6.73 15.50 5.42
C LEU A 315 6.38 16.77 6.19
N TYR A 316 5.21 16.79 6.80
CA TYR A 316 4.75 17.91 7.61
C TYR A 316 4.25 17.40 8.95
N SER A 317 4.63 18.09 10.03
CA SER A 317 4.06 17.88 11.33
C SER A 317 2.80 18.73 11.50
N ILE A 318 1.74 18.12 11.98
CA ILE A 318 0.43 18.75 12.14
C ILE A 318 0.03 18.68 13.62
N GLN A 319 -0.39 19.83 14.15
CA GLN A 319 -0.90 19.93 15.51
C GLN A 319 -2.29 20.56 15.52
N SER A 320 -3.14 20.16 16.45
CA SER A 320 -4.40 20.86 16.70
C SER A 320 -4.13 22.20 17.36
N SER A 321 -4.77 23.26 16.87
CA SER A 321 -4.69 24.60 17.49
C SER A 321 -5.46 24.69 18.80
N LYS A 322 -6.26 23.69 19.14
CA LYS A 322 -7.04 23.62 20.38
C LYS A 322 -6.43 22.58 21.31
N GLU A 323 -6.14 22.93 22.55
CA GLU A 323 -5.67 22.01 23.60
C GLU A 323 -6.70 20.91 23.97
N ALA A 324 -7.87 20.87 23.34
CA ALA A 324 -9.03 20.28 23.97
C ALA A 324 -9.29 18.80 23.70
N ASP A 325 -8.99 18.20 22.54
CA ASP A 325 -9.29 16.77 22.32
C ASP A 325 -8.41 16.13 21.25
N ILE A 326 -7.24 15.69 21.65
CA ILE A 326 -6.29 15.01 20.76
C ILE A 326 -6.89 13.74 20.15
N ASN A 327 -7.81 13.04 20.82
CA ASN A 327 -8.46 11.86 20.29
C ASN A 327 -9.41 12.20 19.14
N HIS A 328 -10.13 13.32 19.26
CA HIS A 328 -10.98 13.81 18.16
C HIS A 328 -10.13 14.24 16.97
N PHE A 329 -9.05 14.98 17.19
CA PHE A 329 -8.09 15.36 16.16
C PHE A 329 -7.52 14.14 15.43
N PHE A 330 -7.03 13.13 16.14
CA PHE A 330 -6.50 11.92 15.53
C PHE A 330 -7.57 11.09 14.81
N SER A 331 -8.79 11.03 15.33
CA SER A 331 -9.89 10.34 14.65
C SER A 331 -10.27 11.03 13.34
N SER A 332 -10.25 12.37 13.31
CA SER A 332 -10.50 13.16 12.10
C SER A 332 -9.44 12.96 11.03
N LEU A 333 -8.16 12.95 11.43
CA LEU A 333 -7.05 12.67 10.52
C LEU A 333 -7.09 11.23 9.98
N LYS A 334 -7.46 10.24 10.80
CA LYS A 334 -7.63 8.86 10.32
C LYS A 334 -8.69 8.76 9.23
N VAL A 335 -9.80 9.51 9.35
CA VAL A 335 -10.83 9.57 8.30
C VAL A 335 -10.26 10.09 7.00
N LEU A 336 -9.46 11.17 7.05
CA LEU A 336 -8.80 11.72 5.85
C LEU A 336 -7.73 10.75 5.29
N GLY A 337 -6.99 10.06 6.14
CA GLY A 337 -6.01 9.05 5.73
C GLY A 337 -6.64 7.83 5.05
N GLU A 338 -7.90 7.46 5.39
CA GLU A 338 -8.65 6.44 4.63
C GLU A 338 -9.04 6.94 3.23
N GLU A 339 -9.39 8.22 3.08
CA GLU A 339 -9.78 8.82 1.81
C GLU A 339 -8.57 9.10 0.91
N GLU A 340 -7.42 9.48 1.52
CA GLU A 340 -6.17 9.80 0.85
C GLU A 340 -4.99 8.98 1.46
N PRO A 341 -4.76 7.75 0.98
CA PRO A 341 -3.71 6.90 1.53
C PRO A 341 -2.28 7.47 1.42
N LEU A 342 -2.03 8.31 0.40
CA LEU A 342 -0.72 8.95 0.21
C LEU A 342 -0.39 9.99 1.30
N LEU A 343 -1.32 10.34 2.19
CA LEU A 343 -1.00 11.12 3.39
C LEU A 343 -0.04 10.39 4.34
N HIS A 344 0.13 9.06 4.23
CA HIS A 344 1.04 8.24 5.04
C HIS A 344 1.01 8.65 6.51
N LEU A 345 -0.20 8.79 7.06
CA LEU A 345 -0.46 9.34 8.38
C LEU A 345 0.26 8.55 9.48
N LYS A 346 1.14 9.20 10.22
CA LYS A 346 1.76 8.69 11.45
C LYS A 346 1.28 9.53 12.63
N LEU A 347 0.88 8.87 13.71
CA LEU A 347 0.38 9.54 14.92
C LEU A 347 1.40 9.40 16.05
N PHE A 348 1.69 10.53 16.70
CA PHE A 348 2.52 10.63 17.89
C PHE A 348 1.66 11.07 19.08
N ASP A 349 2.24 11.24 20.25
CA ASP A 349 1.47 11.53 21.47
C ASP A 349 0.77 12.90 21.45
N ASP A 350 1.37 13.91 20.79
CA ASP A 350 0.93 15.31 20.78
C ASP A 350 0.72 15.90 19.37
N HIS A 351 1.14 15.19 18.33
CA HIS A 351 1.06 15.65 16.94
C HIS A 351 0.85 14.49 15.96
N ALA A 352 0.63 14.82 14.72
CA ALA A 352 0.60 13.84 13.62
C ALA A 352 1.57 14.27 12.52
N GLN A 353 2.19 13.30 11.86
CA GLN A 353 3.01 13.52 10.67
C GLN A 353 2.25 13.05 9.43
N VAL A 354 2.28 13.85 8.37
CA VAL A 354 1.66 13.54 7.07
C VAL A 354 2.64 13.79 5.94
N SER A 355 2.49 13.02 4.89
CA SER A 355 3.24 13.20 3.64
C SER A 355 2.37 13.94 2.62
N LEU A 356 2.91 14.94 1.94
CA LEU A 356 2.21 15.73 0.93
C LEU A 356 3.04 15.88 -0.35
N MET A 357 2.33 16.03 -1.48
CA MET A 357 2.95 16.23 -2.80
C MET A 357 3.32 17.69 -3.06
N GLY A 358 2.66 18.64 -2.38
CA GLY A 358 2.90 20.05 -2.56
C GLY A 358 2.15 20.97 -1.60
N GLU A 359 2.47 22.29 -1.64
CA GLU A 359 1.95 23.29 -0.70
C GLU A 359 0.42 23.50 -0.81
N VAL A 360 -0.18 23.33 -2.00
CA VAL A 360 -1.63 23.49 -2.17
C VAL A 360 -2.42 22.47 -1.35
N GLN A 361 -1.87 21.26 -1.18
CA GLN A 361 -2.49 20.24 -0.33
C GLN A 361 -2.56 20.67 1.14
N ILE A 362 -1.60 21.46 1.65
CA ILE A 362 -1.60 21.97 3.03
C ILE A 362 -2.83 22.83 3.28
N ASP A 363 -3.10 23.77 2.37
CA ASP A 363 -4.24 24.65 2.48
C ASP A 363 -5.57 23.90 2.42
N ILE A 364 -5.64 22.89 1.54
CA ILE A 364 -6.83 22.06 1.41
C ILE A 364 -7.02 21.19 2.65
N LEU A 365 -5.96 20.63 3.20
CA LEU A 365 -6.01 19.85 4.42
C LEU A 365 -6.49 20.71 5.61
N LYS A 366 -5.95 21.93 5.77
CA LYS A 366 -6.43 22.91 6.77
C LYS A 366 -7.92 23.19 6.62
N GLN A 367 -8.36 23.42 5.38
CA GLN A 367 -9.75 23.73 5.11
C GLN A 367 -10.67 22.53 5.34
N LEU A 368 -10.27 21.32 4.92
CA LEU A 368 -11.03 20.08 5.16
C LEU A 368 -11.18 19.79 6.66
N MET A 369 -10.11 19.96 7.45
CA MET A 369 -10.14 19.79 8.90
C MET A 369 -11.12 20.79 9.54
N LYS A 370 -11.12 22.04 9.06
CA LYS A 370 -12.03 23.06 9.55
C LYS A 370 -13.49 22.81 9.15
N ASP A 371 -13.75 22.56 7.87
CA ASP A 371 -15.12 22.46 7.33
C ASP A 371 -15.84 21.19 7.77
N ARG A 372 -15.12 20.05 7.83
CA ARG A 372 -15.73 18.75 8.13
C ARG A 372 -15.72 18.40 9.62
N PHE A 373 -14.68 18.82 10.34
CA PHE A 373 -14.46 18.41 11.73
C PHE A 373 -14.45 19.58 12.72
N ASN A 374 -14.55 20.84 12.23
CA ASN A 374 -14.45 22.07 13.02
C ASN A 374 -13.13 22.15 13.83
N GLU A 375 -12.04 21.60 13.23
CA GLU A 375 -10.69 21.61 13.78
C GLU A 375 -9.80 22.61 13.05
N ASP A 376 -9.20 23.54 13.76
CA ASP A 376 -8.15 24.39 13.23
C ASP A 376 -6.80 23.72 13.52
N ILE A 377 -5.97 23.56 12.49
CA ILE A 377 -4.66 22.90 12.58
C ILE A 377 -3.53 23.87 12.26
N THR A 378 -2.39 23.68 12.90
CA THR A 378 -1.11 24.27 12.56
C THR A 378 -0.25 23.24 11.86
N VAL A 379 0.49 23.68 10.86
CA VAL A 379 1.40 22.84 10.07
C VAL A 379 2.76 23.52 10.12
N ASP A 380 3.82 22.77 10.34
CA ASP A 380 5.19 23.26 10.40
C ASP A 380 5.73 23.67 9.02
N GLU A 381 7.02 24.01 8.94
CA GLU A 381 7.67 24.38 7.66
C GLU A 381 7.88 23.19 6.71
N GLY A 382 7.70 21.98 7.21
CA GLY A 382 7.90 20.75 6.45
C GLY A 382 9.36 20.28 6.41
N ASP A 383 9.52 18.98 6.16
CA ASP A 383 10.80 18.31 5.99
C ASP A 383 10.74 17.39 4.77
N VAL A 384 11.87 16.85 4.35
CA VAL A 384 11.94 15.96 3.19
C VAL A 384 11.62 14.51 3.57
N ALA A 385 10.92 13.82 2.69
CA ALA A 385 10.72 12.38 2.80
C ALA A 385 11.95 11.65 2.27
N TYR A 386 12.89 11.32 3.14
CA TYR A 386 14.07 10.52 2.78
C TYR A 386 13.70 9.08 2.42
N LEU A 387 14.52 8.45 1.59
CA LEU A 387 14.53 7.01 1.34
C LEU A 387 15.93 6.47 1.62
N GLU A 388 16.06 5.14 1.77
CA GLU A 388 17.34 4.48 1.94
C GLU A 388 17.55 3.39 0.89
N THR A 389 18.81 3.21 0.45
CA THR A 389 19.24 2.11 -0.41
C THR A 389 20.61 1.59 0.04
N ILE A 390 21.15 0.62 -0.67
CA ILE A 390 22.47 0.02 -0.38
C ILE A 390 23.43 0.23 -1.54
N LYS A 391 24.75 0.31 -1.25
CA LYS A 391 25.80 0.42 -2.26
C LYS A 391 26.20 -0.93 -2.85
N GLU A 392 26.35 -1.94 -2.00
CA GLU A 392 26.87 -3.25 -2.37
C GLU A 392 25.91 -4.37 -2.00
N PRO A 393 25.89 -5.46 -2.78
CA PRO A 393 25.04 -6.60 -2.50
C PRO A 393 25.43 -7.27 -1.18
N VAL A 394 24.44 -7.80 -0.47
CA VAL A 394 24.63 -8.45 0.81
C VAL A 394 23.63 -9.58 1.04
N GLU A 395 24.06 -10.66 1.71
CA GLU A 395 23.16 -11.68 2.22
C GLU A 395 22.77 -11.35 3.65
N GLY A 396 21.49 -11.08 3.88
CA GLY A 396 20.93 -10.88 5.20
C GLY A 396 20.38 -12.19 5.78
N VAL A 397 20.60 -12.40 7.07
CA VAL A 397 20.18 -13.59 7.80
C VAL A 397 19.28 -13.20 8.96
N GLY A 398 18.08 -13.77 8.98
CA GLY A 398 17.15 -13.61 10.09
C GLY A 398 16.86 -14.95 10.74
N HIS A 399 17.01 -15.03 12.05
CA HIS A 399 16.74 -16.21 12.85
C HIS A 399 15.75 -15.89 13.95
N PHE A 400 14.74 -16.74 14.13
CA PHE A 400 13.73 -16.57 15.17
C PHE A 400 13.43 -17.91 15.83
N GLU A 401 14.00 -18.10 17.02
CA GLU A 401 13.92 -19.35 17.79
C GLU A 401 13.62 -19.08 19.28
N PRO A 402 12.52 -18.39 19.63
CA PRO A 402 12.05 -18.44 21.01
C PRO A 402 11.50 -19.83 21.33
N LEU A 403 11.25 -20.12 22.60
CA LEU A 403 10.85 -21.45 23.05
C LEU A 403 9.68 -22.04 22.24
N ARG A 404 9.88 -23.20 21.59
CA ARG A 404 8.97 -23.90 20.68
C ARG A 404 8.63 -23.17 19.37
N HIS A 405 9.40 -22.20 19.00
CA HIS A 405 9.33 -21.56 17.68
C HIS A 405 10.66 -21.79 16.96
N TYR A 406 10.64 -21.83 15.65
CA TYR A 406 11.87 -21.97 14.87
C TYR A 406 11.67 -21.51 13.44
N SER A 407 12.45 -20.54 13.01
CA SER A 407 12.58 -20.18 11.60
C SER A 407 13.91 -19.52 11.33
N GLU A 408 14.47 -19.78 10.16
CA GLU A 408 15.64 -19.08 9.64
C GLU A 408 15.40 -18.72 8.18
N VAL A 409 15.73 -17.49 7.79
CA VAL A 409 15.54 -16.96 6.45
C VAL A 409 16.81 -16.28 5.97
N HIS A 410 17.20 -16.58 4.75
CA HIS A 410 18.34 -16.00 4.06
C HIS A 410 17.84 -15.21 2.85
N LEU A 411 18.10 -13.90 2.83
CA LEU A 411 17.71 -12.96 1.77
C LEU A 411 18.96 -12.34 1.15
N TYR A 412 18.99 -12.28 -0.16
CA TYR A 412 20.03 -11.57 -0.89
C TYR A 412 19.49 -10.22 -1.34
N LEU A 413 20.10 -9.15 -0.84
CA LEU A 413 19.77 -7.77 -1.15
C LEU A 413 20.77 -7.26 -2.19
N GLU A 414 20.30 -6.80 -3.33
CA GLU A 414 21.11 -6.28 -4.43
C GLU A 414 20.66 -4.85 -4.76
N PRO A 415 21.58 -3.89 -4.90
CA PRO A 415 21.21 -2.55 -5.35
C PRO A 415 20.71 -2.59 -6.80
N LEU A 416 19.71 -1.79 -7.10
CA LEU A 416 19.16 -1.58 -8.43
C LEU A 416 19.40 -0.14 -8.91
N PRO A 417 19.27 0.12 -10.21
CA PRO A 417 19.29 1.48 -10.73
C PRO A 417 18.21 2.35 -10.07
N GLN A 418 18.50 3.63 -9.95
CA GLN A 418 17.62 4.65 -9.41
C GLN A 418 16.20 4.57 -10.01
N GLY A 419 15.18 4.66 -9.16
CA GLY A 419 13.76 4.61 -9.56
C GLY A 419 13.24 3.21 -9.86
N SER A 420 14.02 2.15 -9.59
CA SER A 420 13.57 0.76 -9.78
C SER A 420 12.58 0.29 -8.70
N GLY A 421 12.54 0.96 -7.56
CA GLY A 421 11.76 0.54 -6.40
C GLY A 421 12.25 -0.78 -5.79
N LEU A 422 11.34 -1.51 -5.12
CA LEU A 422 11.64 -2.82 -4.55
C LEU A 422 11.16 -3.93 -5.48
N ILE A 423 12.07 -4.87 -5.78
CA ILE A 423 11.77 -6.07 -6.55
C ILE A 423 11.99 -7.29 -5.66
N PHE A 424 11.00 -8.17 -5.59
CA PHE A 424 11.06 -9.40 -4.81
C PHE A 424 11.16 -10.62 -5.73
N ASP A 425 12.08 -11.53 -5.41
CA ASP A 425 12.34 -12.72 -6.21
C ASP A 425 12.50 -13.96 -5.32
N ASN A 426 12.16 -15.12 -5.83
CA ASN A 426 12.30 -16.40 -5.15
C ASN A 426 13.26 -17.31 -5.92
N GLN A 427 14.47 -17.48 -5.38
CA GLN A 427 15.49 -18.40 -5.88
C GLN A 427 15.94 -19.37 -4.79
N CYS A 428 14.99 -19.90 -4.01
CA CYS A 428 15.28 -20.79 -2.90
C CYS A 428 16.13 -21.97 -3.35
N GLN A 429 17.33 -22.12 -2.75
CA GLN A 429 18.34 -23.10 -3.13
C GLN A 429 18.29 -24.39 -2.28
N ASN A 430 17.49 -24.41 -1.21
CA ASN A 430 17.34 -25.55 -0.34
C ASN A 430 15.93 -26.15 -0.39
N ASN A 431 15.71 -27.26 0.34
CA ASN A 431 14.43 -27.98 0.36
C ASN A 431 13.40 -27.34 1.33
N LEU A 432 13.33 -26.02 1.42
CA LEU A 432 12.26 -25.34 2.15
C LEU A 432 10.93 -25.59 1.42
N GLU A 433 9.91 -26.05 2.16
CA GLU A 433 8.60 -26.33 1.59
C GLU A 433 8.01 -25.08 0.91
N GLU A 434 7.39 -25.25 -0.25
CA GLU A 434 6.83 -24.17 -1.09
C GLU A 434 5.86 -23.27 -0.32
N ARG A 435 5.05 -23.84 0.59
CA ARG A 435 4.15 -23.05 1.46
C ARG A 435 4.89 -22.01 2.30
N TYR A 436 6.08 -22.34 2.80
CA TYR A 436 6.89 -21.41 3.58
C TYR A 436 7.59 -20.38 2.70
N GLN A 437 8.02 -20.78 1.49
CA GLN A 437 8.54 -19.84 0.51
C GLN A 437 7.49 -18.78 0.14
N ASN A 438 6.26 -19.21 -0.16
CA ASN A 438 5.15 -18.30 -0.47
C ASN A 438 4.81 -17.38 0.71
N LEU A 439 4.91 -17.91 1.95
CA LEU A 439 4.69 -17.11 3.16
C LEU A 439 5.76 -16.03 3.33
N ILE A 440 7.05 -16.37 3.13
CA ILE A 440 8.14 -15.39 3.15
C ILE A 440 7.93 -14.31 2.09
N MET A 441 7.57 -14.70 0.86
CA MET A 441 7.29 -13.74 -0.22
C MET A 441 6.12 -12.81 0.13
N THR A 442 5.09 -13.32 0.81
CA THR A 442 4.00 -12.50 1.33
C THR A 442 4.50 -11.49 2.38
N HIS A 443 5.35 -11.95 3.31
CA HIS A 443 5.89 -11.07 4.36
C HIS A 443 6.85 -9.99 3.82
N LEU A 444 7.51 -10.24 2.69
CA LEU A 444 8.29 -9.22 1.99
C LEU A 444 7.42 -8.09 1.40
N GLN A 445 6.17 -8.39 1.06
CA GLN A 445 5.25 -7.47 0.38
C GLN A 445 4.22 -6.82 1.32
N GLU A 446 4.00 -7.35 2.53
CA GLU A 446 2.88 -6.95 3.39
C GLU A 446 3.09 -5.61 4.13
N LYS A 447 4.33 -5.12 4.20
CA LYS A 447 4.62 -3.82 4.85
C LYS A 447 5.75 -3.07 4.14
N GLU A 448 5.82 -1.77 4.39
CA GLU A 448 6.96 -0.94 4.05
C GLU A 448 8.15 -1.27 4.97
N HIS A 449 9.30 -1.62 4.38
CA HIS A 449 10.51 -1.93 5.14
C HIS A 449 11.35 -0.68 5.36
N LEU A 450 11.82 -0.49 6.59
CA LEU A 450 12.59 0.68 6.98
C LEU A 450 14.09 0.43 6.89
N GLY A 451 14.83 1.47 6.52
CA GLY A 451 16.28 1.50 6.51
C GLY A 451 16.89 1.64 7.92
N VAL A 452 18.22 1.67 8.01
CA VAL A 452 18.96 1.60 9.28
C VAL A 452 19.67 2.89 9.67
N LEU A 453 19.63 3.92 8.79
CA LEU A 453 20.28 5.20 9.03
C LEU A 453 19.33 6.26 9.60
N THR A 454 18.15 6.39 9.02
CA THR A 454 17.15 7.40 9.37
C THR A 454 15.81 6.80 9.72
N GLY A 455 15.65 5.46 9.55
CA GLY A 455 14.36 4.81 9.66
C GLY A 455 13.40 5.12 8.50
N SER A 456 13.92 5.69 7.42
CA SER A 456 13.17 5.96 6.20
C SER A 456 12.92 4.68 5.39
N PRO A 457 11.87 4.62 4.54
CA PRO A 457 11.62 3.45 3.71
C PRO A 457 12.78 3.10 2.79
N ILE A 458 13.03 1.80 2.56
CA ILE A 458 14.04 1.35 1.60
C ILE A 458 13.49 1.35 0.17
N THR A 459 14.38 1.56 -0.82
CA THR A 459 14.04 1.57 -2.25
C THR A 459 15.24 1.11 -3.11
N ASP A 460 15.00 0.96 -4.39
CA ASP A 460 16.00 0.67 -5.43
C ASP A 460 16.88 -0.53 -5.09
N MET A 461 16.23 -1.62 -4.67
CA MET A 461 16.91 -2.88 -4.43
C MET A 461 16.05 -4.10 -4.79
N LYS A 462 16.72 -5.17 -5.15
CA LYS A 462 16.13 -6.49 -5.35
C LYS A 462 16.40 -7.34 -4.11
N ILE A 463 15.34 -7.91 -3.56
CA ILE A 463 15.41 -8.81 -2.42
C ILE A 463 15.02 -10.21 -2.89
N THR A 464 16.00 -11.12 -2.87
CA THR A 464 15.85 -12.49 -3.37
C THR A 464 15.90 -13.48 -2.21
N LEU A 465 14.88 -14.33 -2.09
CA LEU A 465 14.89 -15.45 -1.15
C LEU A 465 15.89 -16.50 -1.63
N LEU A 466 16.98 -16.73 -0.89
CA LEU A 466 17.98 -17.74 -1.18
C LEU A 466 17.70 -19.07 -0.50
N GLY A 467 17.13 -19.06 0.70
CA GLY A 467 16.81 -20.24 1.45
C GLY A 467 16.23 -19.94 2.82
N GLY A 468 15.84 -20.98 3.50
CA GLY A 468 15.32 -20.89 4.85
C GLY A 468 15.24 -22.26 5.49
N LYS A 469 14.96 -22.29 6.78
CA LYS A 469 14.85 -23.52 7.56
C LYS A 469 13.63 -23.46 8.45
N ALA A 470 12.86 -24.54 8.44
CA ALA A 470 11.71 -24.78 9.29
C ALA A 470 11.97 -25.99 10.19
N HIS A 471 11.25 -26.09 11.29
CA HIS A 471 11.24 -27.25 12.15
C HIS A 471 9.84 -27.88 12.18
N LEU A 472 9.72 -29.19 11.88
CA LEU A 472 8.45 -29.90 11.72
C LEU A 472 7.43 -29.74 12.87
N LYS A 473 7.91 -29.47 14.10
CA LYS A 473 7.07 -29.37 15.30
C LYS A 473 7.02 -27.98 15.91
N HIS A 474 7.89 -27.07 15.46
CA HIS A 474 8.13 -25.80 16.15
C HIS A 474 8.05 -24.58 15.22
N THR A 475 7.68 -24.76 13.94
CA THR A 475 7.51 -23.64 13.01
C THR A 475 6.03 -23.34 12.86
N GLU A 476 5.65 -22.13 13.21
CA GLU A 476 4.33 -21.53 12.97
C GLU A 476 4.44 -20.40 11.93
N GLY A 477 3.31 -20.00 11.33
CA GLY A 477 3.33 -19.00 10.23
C GLY A 477 3.95 -17.65 10.61
N GLY A 478 3.73 -17.19 11.84
CA GLY A 478 4.29 -15.92 12.35
C GLY A 478 5.80 -15.93 12.55
N ASP A 479 6.43 -17.11 12.67
CA ASP A 479 7.88 -17.22 12.86
C ASP A 479 8.63 -16.73 11.63
N PHE A 480 8.14 -17.08 10.44
CA PHE A 480 8.74 -16.61 9.20
C PHE A 480 8.59 -15.11 8.98
N ARG A 481 7.52 -14.48 9.50
CA ARG A 481 7.40 -13.02 9.50
C ARG A 481 8.56 -12.37 10.26
N GLU A 482 8.77 -12.82 11.49
CA GLU A 482 9.85 -12.32 12.35
C GLU A 482 11.23 -12.55 11.72
N ALA A 483 11.50 -13.75 11.22
CA ALA A 483 12.79 -14.05 10.59
C ALA A 483 12.99 -13.24 9.28
N THR A 484 11.95 -13.03 8.48
CA THR A 484 12.04 -12.26 7.23
C THR A 484 12.40 -10.80 7.51
N TYR A 485 11.70 -10.16 8.46
CA TYR A 485 11.99 -8.76 8.80
C TYR A 485 13.39 -8.58 9.38
N ARG A 486 13.83 -9.53 10.24
CA ARG A 486 15.19 -9.53 10.79
C ARG A 486 16.25 -9.74 9.71
N ALA A 487 15.98 -10.61 8.72
CA ALA A 487 16.92 -10.84 7.61
C ALA A 487 17.14 -9.56 6.79
N ILE A 488 16.09 -8.78 6.51
CA ILE A 488 16.25 -7.49 5.82
C ILE A 488 17.08 -6.54 6.66
N ARG A 489 16.70 -6.31 7.90
CA ARG A 489 17.36 -5.34 8.79
C ARG A 489 18.81 -5.72 9.08
N GLN A 490 19.09 -6.99 9.32
CA GLN A 490 20.44 -7.51 9.50
C GLN A 490 21.29 -7.31 8.25
N GLY A 491 20.73 -7.59 7.06
CA GLY A 491 21.42 -7.35 5.78
C GLY A 491 21.78 -5.88 5.59
N LEU A 492 20.85 -4.96 5.86
CA LEU A 492 21.10 -3.51 5.77
C LEU A 492 22.21 -3.04 6.71
N LYS A 493 22.33 -3.62 7.90
CA LYS A 493 23.43 -3.30 8.84
C LYS A 493 24.79 -3.86 8.41
N MET A 494 24.81 -4.88 7.56
CA MET A 494 26.04 -5.55 7.11
C MET A 494 26.63 -4.96 5.83
N THR A 495 26.01 -3.94 5.26
CA THR A 495 26.48 -3.22 4.07
C THR A 495 26.42 -1.71 4.29
N GLU A 496 27.03 -0.94 3.41
CA GLU A 496 26.92 0.51 3.44
C GLU A 496 25.57 0.95 2.88
N SER A 497 24.72 1.55 3.72
CA SER A 497 23.45 2.15 3.31
C SER A 497 23.66 3.60 2.87
N VAL A 498 22.80 4.09 1.97
CA VAL A 498 22.80 5.42 1.39
C VAL A 498 21.45 6.07 1.60
N ILE A 499 21.45 7.31 2.09
CA ILE A 499 20.24 8.13 2.20
C ILE A 499 20.00 8.80 0.86
N LEU A 500 18.76 8.75 0.40
CA LEU A 500 18.28 9.39 -0.81
C LEU A 500 17.31 10.51 -0.42
N GLU A 501 17.47 11.68 -1.03
CA GLU A 501 16.52 12.79 -0.92
C GLU A 501 15.81 13.04 -2.25
N PRO A 502 14.57 13.59 -2.22
CA PRO A 502 13.84 13.89 -3.44
C PRO A 502 14.41 15.11 -4.16
N TYR A 503 14.56 14.99 -5.47
CA TYR A 503 14.95 16.02 -6.41
C TYR A 503 13.83 16.30 -7.40
N TYR A 504 13.69 17.56 -7.82
CA TYR A 504 12.92 17.94 -8.99
C TYR A 504 13.81 18.10 -10.22
N LYS A 505 13.37 17.53 -11.34
CA LYS A 505 13.73 18.08 -12.65
C LYS A 505 12.88 19.30 -12.88
N TYR A 506 13.49 20.43 -13.16
CA TYR A 506 12.76 21.68 -13.30
C TYR A 506 13.02 22.37 -14.63
N GLU A 507 12.04 23.14 -15.07
CA GLU A 507 12.17 24.14 -16.12
C GLU A 507 12.01 25.52 -15.49
N LEU A 508 12.97 26.39 -15.78
CA LEU A 508 13.04 27.74 -15.26
C LEU A 508 13.01 28.73 -16.39
N VAL A 509 11.94 29.54 -16.44
CA VAL A 509 11.76 30.60 -17.46
C VAL A 509 12.00 31.95 -16.81
N ILE A 510 13.04 32.65 -17.22
CA ILE A 510 13.52 33.86 -16.58
C ILE A 510 13.86 34.95 -17.59
N PRO A 511 13.81 36.23 -17.20
CA PRO A 511 14.43 37.30 -17.99
C PRO A 511 15.93 37.05 -18.15
N THR A 512 16.47 37.17 -19.36
CA THR A 512 17.87 36.91 -19.69
C THR A 512 18.85 37.72 -18.80
N GLU A 513 18.45 38.97 -18.41
CA GLU A 513 19.23 39.80 -17.50
C GLU A 513 19.44 39.23 -16.08
N THR A 514 18.60 38.24 -15.67
CA THR A 514 18.70 37.61 -14.34
C THR A 514 19.48 36.30 -14.33
N LEU A 515 19.95 35.83 -15.47
CA LEU A 515 20.63 34.55 -15.66
C LEU A 515 21.82 34.35 -14.69
N SER A 516 22.67 35.35 -14.51
CA SER A 516 23.83 35.28 -13.60
C SER A 516 23.43 35.08 -12.13
N LYS A 517 22.29 35.64 -11.71
CA LYS A 517 21.81 35.47 -10.33
C LYS A 517 21.28 34.05 -10.11
N VAL A 518 20.66 33.49 -11.12
CA VAL A 518 20.14 32.11 -11.09
C VAL A 518 21.28 31.10 -11.00
N TYR A 519 22.33 31.28 -11.82
CA TYR A 519 23.53 30.43 -11.74
C TYR A 519 24.24 30.55 -10.39
N TYR A 520 24.26 31.69 -9.77
CA TYR A 520 24.84 31.88 -8.44
C TYR A 520 24.00 31.18 -7.36
N ALA A 521 22.66 31.27 -7.43
CA ALA A 521 21.78 30.61 -6.48
C ALA A 521 21.80 29.06 -6.59
N LEU A 522 22.20 28.56 -7.75
CA LEU A 522 22.26 27.12 -8.07
C LEU A 522 23.70 26.60 -8.13
N GLU A 523 24.69 27.36 -7.58
CA GLU A 523 26.13 27.02 -7.71
C GLU A 523 26.49 25.68 -7.05
N ASP A 524 25.76 25.27 -5.99
CA ASP A 524 25.99 24.05 -5.25
C ASP A 524 25.34 22.82 -5.93
N TYR A 525 24.55 23.02 -7.00
CA TYR A 525 23.81 21.95 -7.69
C TYR A 525 24.28 21.78 -9.14
N PRO A 526 23.90 20.70 -9.83
CA PRO A 526 24.23 20.50 -11.23
C PRO A 526 23.84 21.71 -12.07
N THR A 527 24.80 22.24 -12.80
CA THR A 527 24.63 23.48 -13.61
C THR A 527 23.49 23.30 -14.59
N PRO A 528 22.41 24.12 -14.54
CA PRO A 528 21.30 24.00 -15.45
C PRO A 528 21.72 24.28 -16.90
N THR A 529 21.06 23.56 -17.83
CA THR A 529 21.33 23.69 -19.27
C THR A 529 20.35 24.69 -19.90
N VAL A 530 20.88 25.57 -20.76
CA VAL A 530 20.04 26.47 -21.55
C VAL A 530 19.36 25.68 -22.67
N VAL A 531 18.03 25.69 -22.68
CA VAL A 531 17.23 25.01 -23.70
C VAL A 531 16.81 25.98 -24.80
N ASN A 532 16.44 27.19 -24.42
CA ASN A 532 16.05 28.25 -25.35
C ASN A 532 16.50 29.61 -24.81
N GLU A 533 17.04 30.46 -25.68
CA GLU A 533 17.47 31.81 -25.34
C GLU A 533 17.00 32.77 -26.42
N ASN A 534 16.10 33.68 -26.03
CA ASN A 534 15.69 34.82 -26.82
C ASN A 534 16.25 36.08 -26.16
N ASN A 535 16.23 37.19 -26.85
CA ASN A 535 16.84 38.45 -26.35
C ASN A 535 16.30 38.90 -24.97
N ASP A 536 15.07 38.52 -24.60
CA ASP A 536 14.40 38.93 -23.37
C ASP A 536 14.17 37.79 -22.36
N ILE A 537 14.12 36.53 -22.79
CA ILE A 537 13.73 35.38 -21.97
C ILE A 537 14.69 34.23 -22.24
N THR A 538 15.15 33.59 -21.15
CA THR A 538 15.95 32.36 -21.17
C THR A 538 15.22 31.24 -20.46
N THR A 539 15.17 30.07 -21.09
CA THR A 539 14.62 28.82 -20.49
C THR A 539 15.78 27.91 -20.13
N LEU A 540 15.80 27.46 -18.87
CA LEU A 540 16.79 26.56 -18.31
C LEU A 540 16.14 25.25 -17.86
N HIS A 541 16.81 24.14 -18.09
CA HIS A 541 16.49 22.84 -17.46
C HIS A 541 17.59 22.46 -16.48
N GLY A 542 17.20 21.98 -15.30
CA GLY A 542 18.13 21.55 -14.29
C GLY A 542 17.50 20.57 -13.32
N GLU A 543 18.30 20.14 -12.34
CA GLU A 543 17.93 19.23 -11.27
C GLU A 543 18.43 19.82 -9.94
N ALA A 544 17.57 19.83 -8.92
CA ALA A 544 17.95 20.27 -7.57
C ALA A 544 17.00 19.66 -6.51
N PRO A 545 17.42 19.63 -5.23
CA PRO A 545 16.60 19.11 -4.13
C PRO A 545 15.25 19.83 -4.02
N VAL A 546 14.23 19.06 -3.69
CA VAL A 546 12.85 19.57 -3.52
C VAL A 546 12.79 20.70 -2.51
N LEU A 547 13.43 20.53 -1.35
CA LEU A 547 13.43 21.51 -0.27
C LEU A 547 14.03 22.87 -0.72
N PHE A 548 15.16 22.80 -1.42
CA PHE A 548 15.79 23.99 -1.97
C PHE A 548 14.88 24.71 -2.95
N LEU A 549 14.32 24.00 -3.94
CA LEU A 549 13.48 24.61 -4.98
C LEU A 549 12.17 25.20 -4.43
N THR A 550 11.60 24.57 -3.42
CA THR A 550 10.40 25.09 -2.73
C THR A 550 10.67 26.45 -2.08
N HIS A 551 11.80 26.60 -1.41
CA HIS A 551 12.21 27.88 -0.84
C HIS A 551 12.63 28.87 -1.94
N TYR A 552 13.38 28.41 -2.94
CA TYR A 552 13.89 29.24 -4.04
C TYR A 552 12.79 29.86 -4.90
N GLN A 553 11.61 29.22 -5.02
CA GLN A 553 10.48 29.77 -5.78
C GLN A 553 10.05 31.15 -5.29
N LYS A 554 10.07 31.40 -3.98
CA LYS A 554 9.75 32.71 -3.37
C LYS A 554 10.83 33.75 -3.68
N GLU A 555 12.09 33.34 -3.63
CA GLU A 555 13.25 34.19 -3.96
C GLU A 555 13.30 34.53 -5.46
N LEU A 556 13.00 33.56 -6.32
CA LEU A 556 12.91 33.74 -7.78
C LEU A 556 11.92 34.82 -8.18
N LEU A 557 10.69 34.77 -7.62
CA LEU A 557 9.66 35.79 -7.86
C LEU A 557 10.14 37.19 -7.46
N THR A 558 10.85 37.30 -6.34
CA THR A 558 11.39 38.57 -5.86
C THR A 558 12.54 39.05 -6.75
N SER A 559 13.50 38.20 -7.09
CA SER A 559 14.69 38.52 -7.86
C SER A 559 14.38 38.89 -9.33
N THR A 560 13.33 38.27 -9.89
CA THR A 560 12.86 38.52 -11.28
C THR A 560 11.71 39.52 -11.37
N LYS A 561 11.35 40.17 -10.25
CA LYS A 561 10.22 41.13 -10.19
C LYS A 561 8.88 40.53 -10.67
N GLY A 562 8.64 39.29 -10.31
CA GLY A 562 7.43 38.54 -10.65
C GLY A 562 7.38 37.95 -12.07
N LYS A 563 8.48 38.05 -12.85
CA LYS A 563 8.51 37.55 -14.23
C LYS A 563 9.09 36.13 -14.34
N GLY A 564 9.85 35.66 -13.33
CA GLY A 564 10.39 34.29 -13.29
C GLY A 564 9.30 33.26 -13.05
N GLN A 565 9.38 32.16 -13.76
CA GLN A 565 8.49 31.02 -13.59
C GLN A 565 9.30 29.75 -13.38
N LEU A 566 8.95 28.96 -12.39
CA LEU A 566 9.57 27.67 -12.07
C LEU A 566 8.50 26.57 -12.25
N PHE A 567 8.81 25.63 -13.12
CA PHE A 567 7.94 24.48 -13.39
C PHE A 567 8.67 23.21 -12.97
N PHE A 568 7.99 22.35 -12.23
CA PHE A 568 8.50 21.04 -11.86
C PHE A 568 8.10 20.03 -12.94
N LEU A 569 9.08 19.36 -13.52
CA LEU A 569 8.89 18.44 -14.64
C LEU A 569 8.68 17.01 -14.17
N ASP A 570 9.53 16.57 -13.23
CA ASP A 570 9.57 15.18 -12.75
C ASP A 570 10.20 15.15 -11.36
N THR A 571 9.91 14.09 -10.59
CA THR A 571 10.50 13.88 -9.25
C THR A 571 11.28 12.57 -9.26
N PHE A 572 12.50 12.61 -8.74
CA PHE A 572 13.34 11.43 -8.56
C PHE A 572 14.12 11.54 -7.25
N TYR A 573 14.74 10.45 -6.82
CA TYR A 573 15.53 10.43 -5.61
C TYR A 573 17.00 10.29 -5.92
N ALA A 574 17.86 11.10 -5.31
CA ALA A 574 19.30 11.07 -5.48
C ALA A 574 20.01 10.98 -4.11
N PRO A 575 21.24 10.47 -4.05
CA PRO A 575 22.02 10.44 -2.81
C PRO A 575 22.21 11.83 -2.22
N VAL A 576 22.02 11.93 -0.90
CA VAL A 576 22.28 13.16 -0.13
C VAL A 576 23.78 13.48 -0.14
N GLU A 577 24.14 14.74 -0.32
CA GLU A 577 25.56 15.15 -0.30
C GLU A 577 26.20 15.00 1.09
N ASN A 578 25.51 15.41 2.15
CA ASN A 578 25.99 15.32 3.54
C ASN A 578 25.16 14.36 4.38
N GLN A 579 25.38 13.06 4.19
CA GLN A 579 24.66 12.00 4.86
C GLN A 579 24.80 12.05 6.40
N GLU A 580 25.96 12.42 6.94
CA GLU A 580 26.19 12.47 8.38
C GLU A 580 25.35 13.55 9.07
N GLU A 581 25.12 14.66 8.41
CA GLU A 581 24.26 15.74 8.91
C GLU A 581 22.81 15.28 9.00
N VAL A 582 22.28 14.64 7.96
CA VAL A 582 20.92 14.10 7.93
C VAL A 582 20.72 13.04 9.01
N ILE A 583 21.68 12.10 9.21
CA ILE A 583 21.62 11.10 10.28
C ILE A 583 21.53 11.78 11.64
N THR A 584 22.33 12.83 11.84
CA THR A 584 22.35 13.58 13.12
C THR A 584 21.02 14.31 13.35
N GLN A 585 20.42 14.87 12.31
CA GLN A 585 19.15 15.59 12.39
C GLN A 585 17.97 14.63 12.67
N CYS A 586 17.96 13.46 12.01
CA CYS A 586 16.89 12.46 12.20
C CYS A 586 16.94 11.77 13.56
N ASP A 587 18.10 11.79 14.24
CA ASP A 587 18.33 11.19 15.59
C ASP A 587 17.75 9.76 15.73
N TYR A 588 17.83 8.97 14.63
CA TYR A 588 17.28 7.61 14.60
C TYR A 588 18.35 6.58 15.00
N ASP A 589 18.05 5.77 16.01
CA ASP A 589 18.89 4.65 16.41
C ASP A 589 18.23 3.30 16.06
N SER A 590 18.74 2.64 15.04
CA SER A 590 18.22 1.35 14.56
C SER A 590 18.35 0.20 15.59
N GLU A 591 19.24 0.32 16.58
CA GLU A 591 19.39 -0.69 17.65
C GLU A 591 18.36 -0.50 18.75
N SER A 592 17.86 0.71 18.92
CA SER A 592 16.80 1.06 19.87
C SER A 592 15.40 0.84 19.29
N ASP A 593 15.26 0.61 17.98
CA ASP A 593 13.98 0.36 17.29
C ASP A 593 13.53 -1.09 17.52
N LEU A 594 12.72 -1.28 18.56
CA LEU A 594 12.24 -2.61 18.95
C LEU A 594 11.12 -3.16 18.03
N ASP A 595 10.47 -2.30 17.27
CA ASP A 595 9.46 -2.70 16.30
C ASP A 595 10.08 -3.22 14.99
N ASN A 596 11.34 -2.80 14.71
CA ASN A 596 12.11 -3.22 13.55
C ASN A 596 13.53 -3.68 13.96
N PRO A 597 13.67 -4.77 14.72
CA PRO A 597 14.94 -5.21 15.28
C PRO A 597 15.94 -5.64 14.20
N THR A 598 17.20 -5.29 14.39
CA THR A 598 18.32 -5.62 13.50
C THR A 598 18.94 -7.00 13.80
N GLY A 599 18.91 -7.43 15.04
CA GLY A 599 19.41 -8.73 15.47
C GLY A 599 18.36 -9.83 15.44
N SER A 600 18.75 -11.01 15.89
CA SER A 600 17.96 -12.24 15.83
C SER A 600 17.74 -12.85 17.21
N VAL A 601 16.79 -13.79 17.32
CA VAL A 601 16.50 -14.51 18.56
C VAL A 601 16.89 -15.97 18.38
N PHE A 602 17.82 -16.44 19.21
CA PHE A 602 18.27 -17.82 19.27
C PHE A 602 17.84 -18.49 20.57
N CYS A 603 17.85 -19.81 20.61
CA CYS A 603 17.52 -20.59 21.80
C CYS A 603 18.76 -21.27 22.40
N SER A 604 18.95 -21.11 23.70
CA SER A 604 19.96 -21.88 24.46
C SER A 604 19.36 -22.35 25.75
N HIS A 605 19.53 -23.64 26.06
CA HIS A 605 18.99 -24.27 27.26
C HIS A 605 17.50 -24.07 27.52
N GLY A 606 16.71 -23.92 26.41
CA GLY A 606 15.27 -23.72 26.47
C GLY A 606 14.83 -22.26 26.73
N ALA A 607 15.73 -21.29 26.68
CA ALA A 607 15.42 -19.86 26.76
C ALA A 607 15.84 -19.12 25.48
N GLY A 608 14.97 -18.29 24.95
CA GLY A 608 15.31 -17.38 23.85
C GLY A 608 16.23 -16.27 24.34
N TYR A 609 17.24 -15.92 23.56
CA TYR A 609 18.13 -14.79 23.82
C TYR A 609 18.38 -14.00 22.53
N TYR A 610 18.53 -12.70 22.69
CA TYR A 610 18.81 -11.80 21.60
C TYR A 610 20.29 -11.89 21.16
N VAL A 611 20.51 -11.89 19.87
CA VAL A 611 21.84 -11.87 19.23
C VAL A 611 21.92 -10.65 18.34
N PRO A 612 22.88 -9.72 18.58
CA PRO A 612 23.09 -8.54 17.76
C PRO A 612 23.36 -8.90 16.29
N TYR A 613 23.09 -7.97 15.38
CA TYR A 613 23.18 -8.18 13.93
C TYR A 613 24.55 -8.69 13.45
N ASP A 614 25.63 -8.23 14.06
CA ASP A 614 27.02 -8.59 13.74
C ASP A 614 27.38 -10.02 14.14
N GLU A 615 26.77 -10.56 15.19
CA GLU A 615 27.00 -11.94 15.67
C GLU A 615 26.06 -12.96 15.03
N VAL A 616 25.00 -12.57 14.33
CA VAL A 616 23.98 -13.49 13.77
C VAL A 616 24.60 -14.53 12.85
N ARG A 617 25.55 -14.12 12.00
CA ARG A 617 26.24 -15.00 11.03
C ARG A 617 27.09 -16.07 11.67
N GLU A 618 27.58 -15.85 12.90
CA GLU A 618 28.38 -16.83 13.65
C GLU A 618 27.50 -17.94 14.26
N LYS A 619 26.21 -17.63 14.49
CA LYS A 619 25.26 -18.50 15.19
C LYS A 619 24.19 -19.10 14.27
N MET A 620 24.11 -18.68 13.01
CA MET A 620 23.14 -19.19 12.04
C MET A 620 23.27 -20.70 11.83
N HIS A 621 22.17 -21.35 11.46
CA HIS A 621 22.11 -22.81 11.28
C HIS A 621 22.29 -23.25 9.82
N LEU A 622 22.12 -22.36 8.87
CA LEU A 622 22.40 -22.59 7.45
C LEU A 622 23.67 -21.84 7.04
N PRO A 623 24.45 -22.36 6.10
CA PRO A 623 25.59 -21.63 5.57
C PRO A 623 25.12 -20.47 4.67
N LEU A 624 25.97 -19.45 4.50
CA LEU A 624 25.71 -18.38 3.54
C LEU A 624 25.70 -18.94 2.11
N TYR A 625 24.64 -18.67 1.38
CA TYR A 625 24.46 -19.11 -0.01
C TYR A 625 25.28 -18.27 -1.00
N SER A 626 25.53 -17.00 -0.69
CA SER A 626 26.37 -16.10 -1.49
C SER A 626 27.83 -16.57 -1.54
N ALA A 627 28.35 -17.14 -0.46
CA ALA A 627 29.69 -17.73 -0.41
C ALA A 627 29.82 -18.96 -1.30
N MET A 628 28.74 -19.78 -1.41
CA MET A 628 28.75 -20.99 -2.26
C MET A 628 28.83 -20.65 -3.76
N LYS A 629 28.25 -19.51 -4.20
CA LYS A 629 28.38 -19.05 -5.61
C LYS A 629 29.82 -18.70 -6.01
N GLN A 630 30.64 -18.25 -5.08
CA GLN A 630 32.06 -17.95 -5.36
C GLN A 630 32.92 -19.20 -5.49
N GLU A 631 32.62 -20.29 -4.78
CA GLU A 631 33.31 -21.56 -4.89
C GLU A 631 32.97 -22.33 -6.18
N HIS A 632 31.77 -22.15 -6.75
CA HIS A 632 31.35 -22.83 -7.97
C HIS A 632 31.89 -22.23 -9.26
N THR A 633 32.63 -21.13 -9.24
CA THR A 633 33.24 -20.54 -10.43
C THR A 633 34.61 -21.15 -10.80
N TYR A 634 35.16 -22.04 -9.97
CA TYR A 634 36.37 -22.77 -10.30
C TYR A 634 36.18 -24.27 -10.03
N ILE A 635 36.38 -25.06 -11.10
CA ILE A 635 36.57 -26.50 -11.21
C ILE A 635 35.34 -27.28 -11.76
N HIS A 636 35.21 -27.27 -13.06
CA HIS A 636 34.69 -28.39 -13.80
C HIS A 636 35.77 -29.54 -13.81
N ASN A 637 35.70 -30.39 -12.80
CA ASN A 637 36.13 -31.77 -12.95
C ASN A 637 35.18 -32.65 -12.10
N PRO A 638 34.45 -33.58 -12.74
CA PRO A 638 33.61 -34.50 -11.97
C PRO A 638 34.51 -35.48 -11.20
N VAL A 639 34.71 -35.24 -9.92
CA VAL A 639 35.25 -36.24 -9.01
C VAL A 639 34.12 -37.24 -8.77
N HIS A 640 34.21 -38.42 -9.39
CA HIS A 640 33.41 -39.55 -9.04
C HIS A 640 33.82 -40.04 -7.64
N ILE A 641 33.06 -39.61 -6.65
CA ILE A 641 33.13 -40.19 -5.29
C ILE A 641 32.38 -41.54 -5.36
N SER A 642 33.08 -42.65 -5.10
CA SER A 642 32.43 -43.95 -5.10
C SER A 642 31.47 -44.09 -3.90
N ASP A 643 30.39 -44.86 -4.06
CA ASP A 643 29.42 -45.11 -3.00
C ASP A 643 30.05 -45.65 -1.72
N GLU A 644 31.20 -46.31 -1.85
CA GLU A 644 31.99 -46.79 -0.72
C GLU A 644 32.70 -45.67 0.05
N GLU A 645 33.11 -44.60 -0.59
CA GLU A 645 33.70 -43.41 0.03
C GLU A 645 32.64 -42.57 0.74
N LEU A 646 31.47 -42.42 0.14
CA LEU A 646 30.30 -41.79 0.75
C LEU A 646 29.87 -42.52 2.03
N LYS A 647 29.88 -43.87 1.99
CA LYS A 647 29.57 -44.71 3.13
C LYS A 647 30.59 -44.56 4.25
N ARG A 648 31.89 -44.48 3.93
CA ARG A 648 32.97 -44.24 4.93
C ARG A 648 32.89 -42.86 5.59
N VAL A 649 32.55 -41.82 4.83
CA VAL A 649 32.35 -40.47 5.37
C VAL A 649 31.14 -40.47 6.28
N TYR A 650 30.02 -41.09 5.87
CA TYR A 650 28.82 -41.22 6.69
C TYR A 650 29.06 -42.00 7.99
N GLU A 651 29.75 -43.17 7.91
CA GLU A 651 30.07 -43.96 9.07
C GLU A 651 31.04 -43.26 10.05
N ARG A 652 31.90 -42.39 9.52
CA ARG A 652 32.87 -41.61 10.33
C ARG A 652 32.18 -40.43 11.05
N THR A 653 31.11 -39.93 10.48
CA THR A 653 30.38 -38.75 11.01
C THR A 653 29.22 -39.16 11.92
N TYR A 654 28.54 -40.27 11.61
CA TYR A 654 27.28 -40.67 12.24
C TYR A 654 27.29 -42.07 12.87
N GLY A 655 28.42 -42.81 12.79
CA GLY A 655 28.55 -44.17 13.28
C GLY A 655 28.12 -45.25 12.27
N PRO A 656 28.39 -46.55 12.52
CA PRO A 656 28.18 -47.65 11.58
C PRO A 656 26.70 -47.81 11.21
N LEU A 657 26.42 -47.92 9.90
CA LEU A 657 25.10 -48.16 9.30
C LEU A 657 24.67 -49.61 9.64
N GLU A 658 23.79 -49.74 10.62
CA GLU A 658 23.04 -51.00 10.80
C GLU A 658 21.93 -51.09 9.76
N THR A 659 22.08 -52.00 8.79
CA THR A 659 21.04 -52.35 7.83
C THR A 659 19.92 -53.11 8.53
N LYS A 660 18.82 -52.42 8.89
CA LYS A 660 17.58 -53.08 9.32
C LYS A 660 16.72 -53.35 8.09
N LEU A 661 16.39 -54.63 7.88
CA LEU A 661 15.51 -55.09 6.84
C LEU A 661 14.07 -54.57 7.07
N ALA A 662 13.36 -54.28 6.00
CA ALA A 662 11.99 -53.70 6.00
C ALA A 662 10.95 -54.54 6.78
N SER A 663 11.23 -55.79 7.15
CA SER A 663 10.40 -56.65 7.99
C SER A 663 10.34 -56.23 9.46
N ASP A 664 11.22 -55.37 9.93
CA ASP A 664 11.31 -54.98 11.35
C ASP A 664 10.38 -53.84 11.74
N TYR A 665 9.68 -53.25 10.76
CA TYR A 665 8.76 -52.13 11.00
C TYR A 665 7.35 -52.53 11.45
N TYR A 666 7.01 -53.82 11.50
CA TYR A 666 5.69 -54.30 11.90
C TYR A 666 5.74 -55.30 13.05
N LYS A 667 6.10 -54.84 14.25
CA LYS A 667 5.74 -55.53 15.54
C LYS A 667 5.47 -54.49 16.62
N PRO A 668 4.35 -54.56 17.32
CA PRO A 668 4.09 -53.67 18.45
C PRO A 668 5.04 -54.01 19.59
N LYS A 669 5.85 -53.05 20.02
CA LYS A 669 6.68 -53.16 21.24
C LYS A 669 5.81 -52.88 22.45
N GLN A 670 5.77 -53.83 23.34
CA GLN A 670 5.43 -53.67 24.75
C GLN A 670 6.51 -52.89 25.46
N ASP A 671 6.05 -52.06 26.40
CA ASP A 671 6.83 -51.10 27.17
C ASP A 671 8.01 -51.73 27.93
N HIS A 672 9.18 -51.14 27.76
CA HIS A 672 10.18 -51.07 28.81
C HIS A 672 10.68 -49.64 28.91
N VAL A 673 10.29 -49.03 30.03
CA VAL A 673 10.70 -47.69 30.49
C VAL A 673 12.19 -47.70 30.80
N SER A 674 12.96 -46.88 30.12
CA SER A 674 14.19 -46.31 30.65
C SER A 674 14.13 -44.79 30.45
N SER A 675 14.11 -44.15 31.58
CA SER A 675 13.98 -42.72 31.79
C SER A 675 15.13 -41.91 31.19
N ASN A 676 14.83 -41.14 30.14
CA ASN A 676 15.37 -39.80 29.98
C ASN A 676 14.17 -38.90 29.63
N THR A 677 13.54 -38.41 30.68
CA THR A 677 12.43 -37.47 30.64
C THR A 677 12.94 -36.15 30.05
N VAL A 678 12.59 -35.88 28.79
CA VAL A 678 12.40 -34.51 28.34
C VAL A 678 11.20 -34.03 29.13
N GLN A 679 11.42 -33.19 30.14
CA GLN A 679 10.34 -32.50 30.86
C GLN A 679 9.58 -31.63 29.83
N VAL A 680 8.38 -32.10 29.48
CA VAL A 680 7.42 -31.23 28.79
C VAL A 680 6.96 -30.21 29.83
N LEU A 681 7.48 -29.00 29.75
CA LEU A 681 7.04 -27.91 30.64
C LEU A 681 5.58 -27.58 30.33
N ASP A 682 4.75 -27.52 31.36
CA ASP A 682 3.36 -27.11 31.25
C ASP A 682 3.26 -25.67 30.71
N GLU A 683 2.30 -25.40 29.82
CA GLU A 683 2.10 -24.09 29.23
C GLU A 683 1.15 -23.25 30.08
N TYR A 684 1.55 -22.01 30.38
CA TYR A 684 0.73 -21.01 31.03
C TYR A 684 0.44 -19.86 30.06
N LEU A 685 -0.85 -19.55 29.86
CA LEU A 685 -1.31 -18.38 29.15
C LEU A 685 -1.74 -17.32 30.18
N ILE A 686 -1.04 -16.20 30.23
CA ILE A 686 -1.34 -15.06 31.09
C ILE A 686 -2.02 -14.00 30.21
N VAL A 687 -3.20 -13.54 30.61
CA VAL A 687 -4.03 -12.61 29.81
C VAL A 687 -4.28 -11.33 30.59
N ASP A 688 -3.93 -10.19 30.00
CA ASP A 688 -4.40 -8.90 30.49
C ASP A 688 -5.88 -8.72 30.11
N GLY A 689 -6.76 -8.83 31.10
CA GLY A 689 -8.20 -8.86 30.88
C GLY A 689 -8.76 -7.56 30.32
N TYR A 690 -8.32 -6.40 30.81
CA TYR A 690 -8.83 -5.13 30.28
C TYR A 690 -8.25 -4.78 28.92
N ASN A 691 -7.00 -5.10 28.67
CA ASN A 691 -6.41 -4.92 27.35
C ASN A 691 -7.18 -5.72 26.28
N VAL A 692 -7.54 -6.97 26.59
CA VAL A 692 -8.34 -7.82 25.71
C VAL A 692 -9.78 -7.28 25.57
N ILE A 693 -10.46 -6.89 26.66
CA ILE A 693 -11.82 -6.33 26.60
C ILE A 693 -11.89 -5.12 25.67
N PHE A 694 -10.91 -4.21 25.76
CA PHE A 694 -10.91 -2.99 24.95
C PHE A 694 -10.38 -3.20 23.54
N ALA A 695 -9.70 -4.32 23.27
CA ALA A 695 -9.23 -4.68 21.93
C ALA A 695 -10.24 -5.48 21.10
N TRP A 696 -11.21 -6.17 21.73
CA TRP A 696 -12.21 -6.96 21.04
C TRP A 696 -13.52 -6.17 20.89
N ASP A 697 -13.96 -5.89 19.67
CA ASP A 697 -15.07 -4.98 19.39
C ASP A 697 -16.35 -5.35 20.14
N GLU A 698 -16.70 -6.64 20.21
CA GLU A 698 -17.89 -7.13 20.91
C GLU A 698 -17.83 -6.87 22.42
N LEU A 699 -16.68 -7.12 23.04
CA LEU A 699 -16.48 -6.88 24.47
C LEU A 699 -16.36 -5.40 24.77
N LYS A 700 -15.76 -4.63 23.87
CA LYS A 700 -15.62 -3.17 23.99
C LYS A 700 -17.00 -2.48 23.99
N GLU A 701 -17.91 -2.88 23.12
CA GLU A 701 -19.28 -2.34 23.11
C GLU A 701 -20.03 -2.72 24.41
N LEU A 702 -19.92 -3.98 24.83
CA LEU A 702 -20.51 -4.43 26.08
C LEU A 702 -19.92 -3.70 27.31
N ALA A 703 -18.65 -3.37 27.29
CA ALA A 703 -17.96 -2.63 28.36
C ALA A 703 -18.44 -1.18 28.50
N LYS A 704 -18.96 -0.57 27.42
CA LYS A 704 -19.56 0.78 27.48
C LYS A 704 -20.88 0.78 28.29
N GLU A 705 -21.64 -0.31 28.21
CA GLU A 705 -22.90 -0.48 28.95
C GLU A 705 -22.63 -0.99 30.36
N ASN A 706 -21.87 -2.07 30.49
CA ASN A 706 -21.55 -2.69 31.79
C ASN A 706 -20.20 -3.43 31.75
N LEU A 707 -19.21 -2.87 32.42
CA LEU A 707 -17.87 -3.45 32.50
C LEU A 707 -17.82 -4.82 33.21
N GLY A 708 -18.75 -5.08 34.15
CA GLY A 708 -18.92 -6.37 34.82
C GLY A 708 -19.34 -7.45 33.84
N SER A 709 -20.35 -7.18 33.02
CA SER A 709 -20.85 -8.12 32.02
C SER A 709 -19.80 -8.41 30.94
N ALA A 710 -18.96 -7.41 30.57
CA ALA A 710 -17.85 -7.63 29.64
C ALA A 710 -16.77 -8.55 30.22
N ARG A 711 -16.48 -8.46 31.54
CA ARG A 711 -15.54 -9.36 32.22
C ARG A 711 -16.11 -10.79 32.25
N ASP A 712 -17.37 -10.96 32.65
CA ASP A 712 -18.01 -12.30 32.73
C ASP A 712 -18.01 -12.97 31.34
N LYS A 713 -18.32 -12.22 30.28
CA LYS A 713 -18.28 -12.73 28.90
C LYS A 713 -16.88 -13.10 28.44
N LEU A 714 -15.85 -12.29 28.79
CA LEU A 714 -14.46 -12.66 28.51
C LEU A 714 -14.05 -13.94 29.22
N ILE A 715 -14.44 -14.09 30.51
CA ILE A 715 -14.18 -15.30 31.29
C ILE A 715 -14.77 -16.53 30.60
N ASP A 716 -16.03 -16.49 30.15
CA ASP A 716 -16.70 -17.61 29.48
C ASP A 716 -16.01 -17.97 28.16
N ILE A 717 -15.62 -16.96 27.35
CA ILE A 717 -14.90 -17.20 26.07
C ILE A 717 -13.54 -17.86 26.34
N LEU A 718 -12.78 -17.35 27.30
CA LEU A 718 -11.45 -17.88 27.63
C LEU A 718 -11.50 -19.25 28.30
N MET A 719 -12.55 -19.56 29.08
CA MET A 719 -12.76 -20.90 29.64
C MET A 719 -12.95 -21.93 28.53
N SER A 720 -13.80 -21.62 27.54
CA SER A 720 -14.00 -22.49 26.38
C SER A 720 -12.69 -22.69 25.63
N TYR A 721 -11.96 -21.60 25.38
CA TYR A 721 -10.68 -21.61 24.67
C TYR A 721 -9.60 -22.41 25.42
N LYS A 722 -9.51 -22.28 26.75
CA LYS A 722 -8.58 -23.05 27.59
C LYS A 722 -8.76 -24.57 27.42
N GLY A 723 -10.01 -25.04 27.41
CA GLY A 723 -10.31 -26.45 27.17
C GLY A 723 -9.77 -26.97 25.84
N TYR A 724 -9.71 -26.14 24.82
CA TYR A 724 -9.18 -26.49 23.49
C TYR A 724 -7.65 -26.39 23.38
N ARG A 725 -7.08 -25.39 24.04
CA ARG A 725 -5.62 -25.17 24.00
C ARG A 725 -4.87 -26.17 24.89
N GLY A 726 -5.51 -26.65 25.95
CA GLY A 726 -4.87 -27.58 26.91
C GLY A 726 -3.75 -26.93 27.73
N CYS A 727 -3.89 -25.64 28.07
CA CYS A 727 -2.91 -24.86 28.84
C CYS A 727 -3.48 -24.44 30.20
N HIS A 728 -2.61 -24.07 31.15
CA HIS A 728 -3.00 -23.33 32.34
C HIS A 728 -3.23 -21.87 31.98
N MET A 729 -4.21 -21.21 32.62
CA MET A 729 -4.55 -19.84 32.29
C MET A 729 -4.67 -18.97 33.53
N ILE A 730 -4.08 -17.78 33.45
CA ILE A 730 -4.14 -16.74 34.48
C ILE A 730 -4.71 -15.48 33.80
N LEU A 731 -5.89 -15.04 34.24
CA LEU A 731 -6.53 -13.82 33.75
C LEU A 731 -6.37 -12.71 34.77
N VAL A 732 -5.71 -11.61 34.39
CA VAL A 732 -5.37 -10.51 35.30
C VAL A 732 -6.24 -9.29 35.00
N PHE A 733 -6.86 -8.71 36.04
CA PHE A 733 -7.61 -7.48 35.97
C PHE A 733 -7.03 -6.42 36.92
N ASP A 734 -6.89 -5.20 36.42
CA ASP A 734 -6.42 -4.06 37.22
C ASP A 734 -7.44 -3.64 38.31
N ALA A 735 -6.98 -3.48 39.55
CA ALA A 735 -7.81 -3.09 40.68
C ALA A 735 -8.28 -1.63 40.67
N TYR A 736 -7.68 -0.76 39.86
CA TYR A 736 -8.04 0.66 39.77
C TYR A 736 -9.53 0.89 39.46
N LYS A 737 -10.20 -0.12 38.88
CA LYS A 737 -11.61 -0.05 38.48
C LYS A 737 -12.56 -0.88 39.37
N VAL A 738 -12.05 -1.42 40.50
CA VAL A 738 -12.87 -2.16 41.49
C VAL A 738 -12.62 -1.59 42.88
N PRO A 739 -13.53 -0.75 43.44
CA PRO A 739 -13.36 -0.12 44.74
C PRO A 739 -13.21 -1.17 45.87
N GLN A 740 -12.25 -0.95 46.80
CA GLN A 740 -11.98 -1.74 48.01
C GLN A 740 -11.32 -3.13 47.79
N ASN A 741 -10.60 -3.38 46.71
CA ASN A 741 -9.94 -4.66 46.48
C ASN A 741 -8.53 -4.72 47.12
N LYS A 742 -8.33 -5.59 48.12
CA LYS A 742 -7.03 -5.85 48.77
C LYS A 742 -6.11 -6.82 47.96
N GLY A 743 -6.40 -7.03 46.66
CA GLY A 743 -5.78 -8.05 45.85
C GLY A 743 -6.46 -9.41 46.13
N LYS A 744 -7.15 -9.97 45.12
CA LYS A 744 -7.86 -11.25 45.28
C LYS A 744 -7.51 -12.13 44.11
N SER A 745 -6.98 -13.33 44.39
CA SER A 745 -6.91 -14.42 43.43
C SER A 745 -8.08 -15.36 43.66
N GLN A 746 -8.76 -15.75 42.62
CA GLN A 746 -9.91 -16.65 42.67
C GLN A 746 -9.77 -17.70 41.56
N MET A 747 -9.90 -18.97 41.95
CA MET A 747 -10.02 -20.05 40.95
C MET A 747 -11.44 -20.10 40.44
N TYR A 748 -11.61 -20.00 39.12
CA TYR A 748 -12.88 -20.19 38.44
C TYR A 748 -12.74 -21.38 37.50
N HIS A 749 -13.28 -22.49 37.87
CA HIS A 749 -13.00 -23.83 37.30
C HIS A 749 -11.53 -24.04 37.03
N ASP A 750 -10.66 -24.37 36.79
CA ASP A 750 -9.22 -24.48 36.58
C ASP A 750 -8.52 -23.23 35.98
N MET A 751 -9.19 -22.08 35.90
CA MET A 751 -8.59 -20.80 35.47
C MET A 751 -8.41 -19.89 36.68
N GLU A 752 -7.20 -19.32 36.85
CA GLU A 752 -6.95 -18.36 37.92
C GLU A 752 -7.28 -16.95 37.45
N ILE A 753 -8.21 -16.29 38.19
CA ILE A 753 -8.58 -14.90 37.95
C ILE A 753 -7.98 -14.06 39.04
N VAL A 754 -7.14 -13.11 38.67
CA VAL A 754 -6.40 -12.23 39.59
C VAL A 754 -6.90 -10.81 39.45
N TYR A 755 -7.28 -10.21 40.57
CA TYR A 755 -7.50 -8.78 40.70
C TYR A 755 -6.31 -8.18 41.45
N THR A 756 -5.58 -7.25 40.82
CA THR A 756 -4.37 -6.64 41.42
C THR A 756 -4.69 -5.85 42.69
N LYS A 757 -3.68 -5.55 43.50
CA LYS A 757 -3.84 -4.72 44.69
C LYS A 757 -3.99 -3.25 44.30
N GLU A 758 -4.64 -2.46 45.15
CA GLU A 758 -4.72 -1.00 45.00
C GLU A 758 -3.29 -0.43 44.86
N GLY A 759 -3.00 0.29 43.75
CA GLY A 759 -1.67 0.82 43.44
C GLY A 759 -0.74 -0.12 42.65
N GLN A 760 -1.18 -1.33 42.30
CA GLN A 760 -0.45 -2.25 41.44
C GLN A 760 -1.22 -2.41 40.11
N THR A 761 -0.59 -2.07 39.00
CA THR A 761 -1.18 -2.27 37.65
C THR A 761 -1.17 -3.74 37.24
N ALA A 762 -2.02 -4.12 36.29
CA ALA A 762 -2.02 -5.45 35.70
C ALA A 762 -0.65 -5.76 35.09
N ASP A 763 -0.04 -4.80 34.41
CA ASP A 763 1.28 -4.91 33.79
C ASP A 763 2.37 -5.25 34.83
N ALA A 764 2.43 -4.51 35.95
CA ALA A 764 3.39 -4.77 37.01
C ALA A 764 3.20 -6.15 37.66
N TYR A 765 1.96 -6.64 37.77
CA TYR A 765 1.68 -8.00 38.22
C TYR A 765 2.12 -9.05 37.22
N ILE A 766 1.80 -8.89 35.95
CA ILE A 766 2.17 -9.81 34.86
C ILE A 766 3.69 -9.89 34.73
N GLU A 767 4.39 -8.76 34.82
CA GLU A 767 5.87 -8.73 34.85
C GLU A 767 6.43 -9.57 36.02
N SER A 768 5.88 -9.34 37.23
CA SER A 768 6.33 -10.03 38.43
C SER A 768 6.13 -11.54 38.36
N ILE A 769 4.94 -12.00 37.89
CA ILE A 769 4.63 -13.43 37.81
C ILE A 769 5.41 -14.10 36.66
N THR A 770 5.58 -13.40 35.54
CA THR A 770 6.40 -13.87 34.41
C THR A 770 7.83 -14.12 34.85
N LYS A 771 8.42 -13.20 35.62
CA LYS A 771 9.77 -13.35 36.18
C LYS A 771 9.88 -14.51 37.17
N GLN A 772 8.86 -14.77 37.98
CA GLN A 772 8.83 -15.84 38.94
C GLN A 772 8.69 -17.23 38.29
N MET A 773 7.90 -17.31 37.22
CA MET A 773 7.59 -18.56 36.51
C MET A 773 8.57 -18.87 35.36
N ALA A 774 9.38 -17.88 34.98
CA ALA A 774 10.38 -18.04 33.92
C ALA A 774 11.35 -19.22 34.20
N GLY A 775 11.55 -20.06 33.20
CA GLY A 775 12.42 -21.23 33.28
C GLY A 775 11.79 -22.47 33.93
N GLN A 776 10.62 -22.37 34.56
CA GLN A 776 9.88 -23.51 35.13
C GLN A 776 8.72 -23.93 34.22
N TYR A 777 8.08 -22.97 33.51
CA TYR A 777 6.93 -23.17 32.66
C TYR A 777 7.12 -22.49 31.32
N ARG A 778 6.38 -22.94 30.31
CA ARG A 778 6.24 -22.23 29.04
C ARG A 778 5.23 -21.11 29.22
N LEU A 779 5.68 -19.85 29.18
CA LEU A 779 4.83 -18.70 29.42
C LEU A 779 4.44 -18.04 28.10
N VAL A 780 3.13 -17.77 27.94
CA VAL A 780 2.56 -16.99 26.86
C VAL A 780 1.78 -15.84 27.49
N VAL A 781 2.06 -14.60 27.08
CA VAL A 781 1.36 -13.41 27.60
C VAL A 781 0.57 -12.73 26.51
N ALA A 782 -0.73 -12.55 26.76
CA ALA A 782 -1.66 -11.91 25.84
C ALA A 782 -1.93 -10.46 26.27
N THR A 783 -1.31 -9.51 25.58
CA THR A 783 -1.48 -8.08 25.77
C THR A 783 -1.19 -7.32 24.48
N SER A 784 -1.78 -6.14 24.28
CA SER A 784 -1.48 -5.22 23.18
C SER A 784 -0.72 -3.99 23.64
N ASP A 785 -0.33 -3.90 24.92
CA ASP A 785 0.50 -2.80 25.40
C ASP A 785 1.97 -3.00 25.00
N ASN A 786 2.53 -2.02 24.27
CA ASN A 786 3.89 -2.09 23.74
C ASN A 786 4.98 -2.12 24.82
N LEU A 787 4.76 -1.44 25.95
CA LEU A 787 5.71 -1.42 27.07
C LEU A 787 5.75 -2.78 27.78
N GLU A 788 4.58 -3.35 28.10
CA GLU A 788 4.45 -4.66 28.73
C GLU A 788 5.03 -5.77 27.84
N GLN A 789 4.81 -5.68 26.52
CA GLN A 789 5.36 -6.62 25.56
C GLN A 789 6.88 -6.69 25.56
N LYS A 790 7.55 -5.54 25.73
CA LYS A 790 9.04 -5.46 25.79
C LYS A 790 9.60 -6.12 27.05
N ILE A 791 8.95 -5.92 28.17
CA ILE A 791 9.39 -6.46 29.47
C ILE A 791 9.19 -7.97 29.53
N VAL A 792 8.05 -8.45 29.04
CA VAL A 792 7.69 -9.88 29.00
C VAL A 792 8.66 -10.69 28.13
N LEU A 793 9.05 -10.17 26.96
CA LEU A 793 10.05 -10.78 26.09
C LEU A 793 11.44 -10.85 26.77
N GLY A 794 11.82 -9.83 27.53
CA GLY A 794 13.08 -9.79 28.28
C GLY A 794 13.18 -10.88 29.37
N HIS A 795 12.07 -11.45 29.81
CA HIS A 795 12.00 -12.55 30.80
C HIS A 795 11.79 -13.94 30.17
N GLY A 796 11.82 -14.07 28.84
CA GLY A 796 11.74 -15.37 28.15
C GLY A 796 10.32 -15.92 27.95
N ALA A 797 9.28 -15.08 28.10
CA ALA A 797 7.91 -15.46 27.79
C ALA A 797 7.56 -15.15 26.31
N THR A 798 6.68 -15.93 25.71
CA THR A 798 6.15 -15.71 24.37
C THR A 798 5.01 -14.71 24.43
N ARG A 799 4.97 -13.76 23.50
CA ARG A 799 3.91 -12.75 23.36
C ARG A 799 2.84 -13.21 22.39
N ILE A 800 1.59 -12.88 22.69
CA ILE A 800 0.47 -12.89 21.74
C ILE A 800 -0.31 -11.57 21.90
N SER A 801 -0.61 -10.87 20.81
CA SER A 801 -1.44 -9.67 20.89
C SER A 801 -2.91 -10.04 21.17
N SER A 802 -3.69 -9.11 21.72
CA SER A 802 -5.13 -9.33 21.97
C SER A 802 -5.91 -9.66 20.69
N ARG A 803 -5.46 -9.18 19.52
CA ARG A 803 -6.06 -9.50 18.23
C ARG A 803 -5.68 -10.92 17.74
N GLU A 804 -4.44 -11.31 17.91
CA GLU A 804 -3.98 -12.67 17.60
C GLU A 804 -4.65 -13.69 18.51
N LEU A 805 -4.83 -13.37 19.79
CA LEU A 805 -5.61 -14.21 20.70
C LEU A 805 -7.05 -14.38 20.21
N LEU A 806 -7.71 -13.32 19.73
CA LEU A 806 -9.05 -13.40 19.15
C LEU A 806 -9.10 -14.33 17.93
N GLN A 807 -8.13 -14.22 17.03
CA GLN A 807 -8.06 -15.07 15.85
C GLN A 807 -7.83 -16.53 16.20
N ASP A 808 -6.99 -16.82 17.19
CA ASP A 808 -6.78 -18.21 17.66
C ASP A 808 -8.03 -18.78 18.34
N VAL A 809 -8.73 -17.98 19.14
CA VAL A 809 -10.03 -18.34 19.75
C VAL A 809 -11.07 -18.68 18.68
N ILE A 810 -11.23 -17.83 17.65
CA ILE A 810 -12.18 -18.04 16.54
C ILE A 810 -11.81 -19.28 15.73
N SER A 811 -10.54 -19.43 15.37
CA SER A 811 -10.07 -20.53 14.55
C SER A 811 -10.27 -21.89 15.23
N ARG A 812 -9.94 -21.99 16.52
CA ARG A 812 -10.11 -23.23 17.29
C ARG A 812 -11.56 -23.57 17.54
N SER A 813 -12.42 -22.58 17.80
CA SER A 813 -13.88 -22.80 17.94
C SER A 813 -14.53 -23.29 16.63
N LYS A 814 -14.03 -22.83 15.46
CA LYS A 814 -14.48 -23.30 14.15
C LYS A 814 -14.05 -24.75 13.87
N ILE A 815 -12.79 -25.08 14.14
CA ILE A 815 -12.28 -26.45 13.98
C ILE A 815 -13.08 -27.43 14.83
N GLN A 816 -13.41 -27.08 16.07
CA GLN A 816 -14.20 -27.95 16.94
C GLN A 816 -15.64 -28.12 16.47
N LYS A 817 -16.25 -27.05 15.96
CA LYS A 817 -17.59 -27.17 15.38
C LYS A 817 -17.59 -28.13 14.20
N GLU A 818 -16.57 -28.06 13.34
CA GLU A 818 -16.39 -28.98 12.22
C GLU A 818 -16.08 -30.43 12.68
N GLU A 819 -15.29 -30.61 13.73
CA GLU A 819 -15.04 -31.95 14.32
C GLU A 819 -16.27 -32.52 14.99
N PHE A 820 -17.07 -31.72 15.69
CA PHE A 820 -18.31 -32.14 16.32
C PHE A 820 -19.37 -32.56 15.28
N GLU A 821 -19.53 -31.77 14.21
CA GLU A 821 -20.37 -32.10 13.07
C GLU A 821 -19.93 -33.36 12.35
N ARG A 822 -18.62 -33.62 12.25
CA ARG A 822 -18.06 -34.86 11.69
C ARG A 822 -18.28 -36.09 12.54
N LYS A 823 -18.26 -35.96 13.87
CA LYS A 823 -18.45 -37.05 14.83
C LYS A 823 -19.92 -37.37 15.08
N ASN A 824 -20.84 -36.43 14.81
CA ASN A 824 -22.28 -36.57 15.04
C ASN A 824 -23.11 -36.17 13.83
N PRO A 825 -23.08 -36.94 12.72
CA PRO A 825 -23.83 -36.57 11.50
C PRO A 825 -25.34 -36.66 11.60
N GLN A 826 -25.92 -37.17 12.70
CA GLN A 826 -27.36 -37.37 12.88
C GLN A 826 -28.07 -36.33 13.76
N MET A 827 -27.40 -35.32 14.27
CA MET A 827 -28.00 -34.25 15.08
C MET A 827 -28.42 -32.98 14.31
N HIS A 828 -28.59 -33.08 13.00
CA HIS A 828 -29.00 -31.94 12.14
C HIS A 828 -30.55 -31.86 12.01
N SER A 829 -31.30 -31.92 13.09
CA SER A 829 -32.68 -31.39 13.08
C SER A 829 -33.29 -31.50 14.46
N TYR A 830 -33.38 -30.51 15.24
CA TYR A 830 -34.42 -30.29 16.29
C TYR A 830 -34.06 -29.28 17.39
N ALA A 831 -32.93 -28.63 17.37
CA ALA A 831 -32.56 -27.73 18.48
C ALA A 831 -32.45 -26.23 18.15
N PHE A 832 -32.59 -25.79 16.89
CA PHE A 832 -32.36 -24.39 16.50
C PHE A 832 -33.51 -23.65 15.80
N GLU A 833 -34.65 -24.31 15.55
CA GLU A 833 -35.82 -23.63 14.96
C GLU A 833 -36.76 -22.98 16.00
N ASP A 834 -36.68 -23.36 17.27
CA ASP A 834 -37.57 -22.82 18.31
C ASP A 834 -37.06 -21.52 18.98
N LEU A 835 -35.78 -21.16 18.77
CA LEU A 835 -35.18 -19.88 19.28
C LEU A 835 -35.35 -18.70 18.35
N LYS A 836 -35.91 -18.87 17.16
CA LYS A 836 -36.25 -17.79 16.23
C LYS A 836 -37.69 -17.27 16.34
N LYS A 837 -38.49 -17.78 17.31
CA LYS A 837 -39.89 -17.39 17.50
C LYS A 837 -40.23 -16.92 18.92
N SER A 838 -39.27 -16.46 19.70
CA SER A 838 -39.55 -15.68 20.91
C SER A 838 -38.85 -14.34 20.92
#